data_0d76605980ec1253df3cd47c71fe7986
#
_entry.id   0d76605980ec1253df3cd47c71fe7986
#
_cell.length_a   1.000
_cell.length_b   1.000
_cell.length_c   1.000
_cell.angle_alpha   90.00
_cell.angle_beta   90.00
_cell.angle_gamma   90.00
#
_symmetry.space_group_name_H-M   'P 1'
#
loop_
_entity.id
_entity.type
_entity.pdbx_description
1 polymer ?
#
loop_
_entity_poly.entity_id
_entity_poly.type
_entity_poly.pdbx_seq_one_letter_code
_entity_poly.pdbx_strand_id
1 'polypeptide(L)'
;MLLAASMLWEMTALMAGNLVINEVVSNNDSSLADYAGDSPDWIELFNGSDAEINLNGYNLTDDATDPAKWKFGMSIIEPGGFLVIFASGKVPPETVDEFHAGFRINSSGEILHLFDPSGKLVDRIALGPLAADEAIGRQPDGKANWYTAKTPTPSQPNVYAKKNLFLEMPEFSVSGGFYKTSQSIEIINGPKLGSIRYTLDGSVPSKRSKRYTGPILLTKTTILRARNFGLVTNQSRTRTETYFIKKTHSLPVVSISVDPKRMFNAATGMYAKGPSASSSFPYYGANFWKDIELPANVTLFESDGVVGFNMDAGLKMFGGWSKGYPQKSFAVFLRRKHGSGRLDYELFPGENVDGYESFTLRTSGNDNPGSHHVRTYFTDGSYTLFRDALMHRLLEGADLETQAYRPAIVYINGEYFGLYNLREKMSEHYIASHLEVNPDKLNIIQSHSGLVKGSLRDYNSMVNYIQKETRFSVNLKEKVYRQIQTLMDTDNFITHQVSVAYFQNFDIGNIKCWKEQTTGTRWRWMLFDQDYGFNLWNPDKYISAMHRDYSDYDNMFEFLTDHTKSREWPNGSKRTFLLRTLLRNEEFRTDFINRCADFLNSRFQAEMVLKKIDSIQTMIRPEMKENLDRWGGKMPDWEKHLNVMRDFARDRPQKLRLDLMDHFQLARQRTLTIQNNQPVRGKVRINSLMLGEFPWSGVYFDDVPVRLAAMPNRGYR
;
A
#
# COMPACT_ATOMS: atom_id res chain seq x y z
N MET A 1 17.72 62.60 -12.77
CA MET A 1 19.09 62.26 -12.36
C MET A 1 18.93 61.13 -11.36
N LEU A 2 19.02 59.89 -11.91
CA LEU A 2 20.06 58.92 -11.64
C LEU A 2 19.84 58.22 -10.30
N LEU A 3 19.65 56.94 -10.20
CA LEU A 3 20.40 55.82 -10.73
C LEU A 3 19.49 54.58 -10.80
N ALA A 4 19.35 54.01 -11.98
CA ALA A 4 18.95 52.63 -12.18
C ALA A 4 20.18 51.76 -11.87
N ALA A 5 20.17 51.06 -10.76
CA ALA A 5 21.14 50.03 -10.48
C ALA A 5 20.64 48.75 -11.16
N SER A 6 21.23 48.45 -12.31
CA SER A 6 21.16 47.19 -13.01
C SER A 6 21.78 46.09 -12.15
N MET A 7 20.95 45.23 -11.58
CA MET A 7 21.42 43.89 -11.19
C MET A 7 21.56 43.05 -12.46
N LEU A 8 22.69 43.17 -13.11
CA LEU A 8 23.22 42.12 -13.96
C LEU A 8 23.55 40.92 -13.06
N TRP A 9 22.67 39.96 -13.00
CA TRP A 9 23.08 38.62 -12.63
C TRP A 9 23.94 38.09 -13.77
N GLU A 10 25.25 38.20 -13.58
CA GLU A 10 26.21 37.42 -14.36
C GLU A 10 25.85 35.95 -14.25
N MET A 11 25.28 35.39 -15.31
CA MET A 11 25.36 33.97 -15.57
C MET A 11 26.82 33.64 -15.85
N THR A 12 27.64 33.52 -14.81
CA THR A 12 28.82 32.68 -14.88
C THR A 12 28.34 31.29 -15.27
N ALA A 13 28.66 30.87 -16.49
CA ALA A 13 28.77 29.46 -16.78
C ALA A 13 29.60 28.88 -15.63
N LEU A 14 28.98 28.02 -14.79
CA LEU A 14 29.70 27.34 -13.73
C LEU A 14 30.84 26.62 -14.47
N MET A 15 32.06 27.14 -14.35
CA MET A 15 33.25 26.44 -14.82
C MET A 15 33.17 25.11 -14.09
N ALA A 16 33.20 23.99 -14.83
CA ALA A 16 33.20 22.67 -14.22
C ALA A 16 34.21 22.69 -13.06
N GLY A 17 33.73 22.48 -11.85
CA GLY A 17 34.58 22.49 -10.65
C GLY A 17 35.59 21.34 -10.75
N ASN A 18 36.55 21.31 -9.86
CA ASN A 18 37.50 20.21 -9.79
C ASN A 18 36.81 18.86 -9.50
N LEU A 19 35.68 18.89 -8.76
CA LEU A 19 34.81 17.72 -8.50
C LEU A 19 33.47 17.93 -9.17
N VAL A 20 32.99 16.95 -9.94
CA VAL A 20 31.74 17.05 -10.67
C VAL A 20 30.98 15.73 -10.67
N ILE A 21 29.66 15.79 -10.82
CA ILE A 21 28.83 14.65 -11.23
C ILE A 21 29.18 14.37 -12.69
N ASN A 22 29.65 13.16 -13.01
CA ASN A 22 30.20 12.82 -14.32
C ASN A 22 29.30 11.93 -15.17
N GLU A 23 28.72 10.90 -14.58
CA GLU A 23 27.80 9.97 -15.23
C GLU A 23 26.64 9.61 -14.29
N VAL A 24 25.44 9.39 -14.85
CA VAL A 24 24.27 8.96 -14.08
C VAL A 24 23.46 7.95 -14.88
N VAL A 25 23.03 6.87 -14.23
CA VAL A 25 22.04 5.93 -14.73
C VAL A 25 20.85 5.94 -13.75
N SER A 26 19.72 6.49 -14.19
CA SER A 26 18.49 6.65 -13.38
C SER A 26 17.43 5.58 -13.66
N ASN A 27 17.77 4.56 -14.43
CA ASN A 27 16.92 3.41 -14.74
C ASN A 27 17.80 2.20 -15.00
N ASN A 28 18.55 1.78 -13.96
CA ASN A 28 19.46 0.64 -14.03
C ASN A 28 18.67 -0.67 -13.95
N ASP A 29 18.71 -1.46 -15.03
CA ASP A 29 18.11 -2.80 -15.10
C ASP A 29 19.18 -3.89 -14.95
N SER A 30 20.35 -3.68 -15.58
CA SER A 30 21.43 -4.66 -15.61
C SER A 30 22.84 -4.08 -15.84
N SER A 31 22.99 -2.73 -15.92
CA SER A 31 24.28 -2.13 -16.30
C SER A 31 25.35 -2.26 -15.22
N LEU A 32 24.95 -2.22 -13.95
CA LEU A 32 25.84 -2.38 -12.80
C LEU A 32 25.05 -2.96 -11.63
N ALA A 33 25.59 -3.99 -10.96
CA ALA A 33 25.00 -4.59 -9.77
C ALA A 33 25.77 -4.17 -8.51
N ASP A 34 25.06 -4.03 -7.38
CA ASP A 34 25.65 -3.80 -6.07
C ASP A 34 26.12 -5.12 -5.41
N TYR A 35 26.71 -5.04 -4.22
CA TYR A 35 27.22 -6.17 -3.45
C TYR A 35 26.16 -7.27 -3.20
N ALA A 36 24.89 -6.94 -3.20
CA ALA A 36 23.79 -7.89 -3.00
C ALA A 36 23.30 -8.52 -4.30
N GLY A 37 23.85 -8.11 -5.45
CA GLY A 37 23.43 -8.52 -6.79
C GLY A 37 22.18 -7.81 -7.29
N ASP A 38 21.73 -6.74 -6.61
CA ASP A 38 20.67 -5.86 -7.09
C ASP A 38 21.24 -4.86 -8.10
N SER A 39 20.39 -4.26 -8.94
CA SER A 39 20.75 -3.24 -9.91
C SER A 39 20.16 -1.87 -9.51
N PRO A 40 20.66 -1.20 -8.43
CA PRO A 40 20.19 0.14 -8.10
C PRO A 40 20.69 1.14 -9.14
N ASP A 41 19.98 2.27 -9.25
CA ASP A 41 20.48 3.43 -10.00
C ASP A 41 21.80 3.90 -9.39
N TRP A 42 22.62 4.60 -10.19
CA TRP A 42 23.92 5.01 -9.71
C TRP A 42 24.38 6.35 -10.29
N ILE A 43 25.26 6.99 -9.57
CA ILE A 43 25.86 8.29 -9.85
C ILE A 43 27.37 8.10 -9.81
N GLU A 44 28.07 8.70 -10.75
CA GLU A 44 29.52 8.73 -10.75
C GLU A 44 30.02 10.16 -10.55
N LEU A 45 30.97 10.33 -9.65
CA LEU A 45 31.75 11.55 -9.49
C LEU A 45 33.09 11.40 -10.21
N PHE A 46 33.61 12.55 -10.70
CA PHE A 46 34.93 12.65 -11.34
C PHE A 46 35.75 13.78 -10.71
N ASN A 47 37.00 13.47 -10.38
CA ASN A 47 37.99 14.46 -9.97
C ASN A 47 38.77 14.95 -11.17
N GLY A 48 38.44 16.12 -11.70
CA GLY A 48 39.13 16.77 -12.81
C GLY A 48 40.30 17.67 -12.41
N SER A 49 40.77 17.61 -11.15
CA SER A 49 41.91 18.37 -10.66
C SER A 49 43.22 17.57 -10.71
N ASP A 50 44.33 18.25 -10.50
CA ASP A 50 45.67 17.65 -10.42
C ASP A 50 46.02 17.16 -8.99
N ALA A 51 45.07 17.22 -8.04
CA ALA A 51 45.26 16.82 -6.65
C ALA A 51 44.13 15.86 -6.21
N GLU A 52 44.41 15.02 -5.21
CA GLU A 52 43.38 14.20 -4.54
C GLU A 52 42.29 15.08 -3.92
N ILE A 53 41.06 14.60 -3.92
CA ILE A 53 39.93 15.25 -3.28
C ILE A 53 39.37 14.33 -2.19
N ASN A 54 39.42 14.82 -0.94
CA ASN A 54 38.75 14.14 0.20
C ASN A 54 37.29 14.56 0.25
N LEU A 55 36.39 13.56 0.12
CA LEU A 55 34.93 13.76 0.12
C LEU A 55 34.33 13.91 1.50
N ASN A 56 35.10 13.77 2.58
CA ASN A 56 34.55 13.86 3.93
C ASN A 56 33.76 15.17 4.15
N GLY A 57 32.46 15.02 4.40
CA GLY A 57 31.55 16.13 4.62
C GLY A 57 30.92 16.75 3.36
N TYR A 58 31.26 16.29 2.17
CA TYR A 58 30.47 16.60 0.97
C TYR A 58 29.08 15.94 1.09
N ASN A 59 28.09 16.51 0.41
CA ASN A 59 26.72 16.03 0.45
C ASN A 59 26.16 15.87 -0.96
N LEU A 60 25.40 14.79 -1.17
CA LEU A 60 24.68 14.51 -2.40
C LEU A 60 23.18 14.43 -2.10
N THR A 61 22.35 15.10 -2.90
CA THR A 61 20.89 15.12 -2.68
C THR A 61 20.13 15.24 -3.98
N ASP A 62 18.90 14.67 -3.99
CA ASP A 62 17.87 14.85 -5.00
C ASP A 62 16.85 15.95 -4.60
N ASP A 63 17.01 16.54 -3.40
CA ASP A 63 16.14 17.58 -2.85
C ASP A 63 16.96 18.83 -2.45
N ALA A 64 16.79 19.93 -3.20
CA ALA A 64 17.47 21.18 -2.91
C ALA A 64 17.06 21.81 -1.56
N THR A 65 15.92 21.41 -0.98
CA THR A 65 15.46 21.89 0.34
C THR A 65 16.10 21.12 1.50
N ASP A 66 16.67 19.94 1.21
CA ASP A 66 17.48 19.16 2.15
C ASP A 66 18.89 18.91 1.57
N PRO A 67 19.81 19.89 1.68
CA PRO A 67 21.16 19.75 1.15
C PRO A 67 22.01 18.69 1.83
N ALA A 68 21.63 18.23 3.02
CA ALA A 68 22.36 17.26 3.82
C ALA A 68 21.76 15.84 3.78
N LYS A 69 20.88 15.57 2.85
CA LYS A 69 20.11 14.31 2.75
C LYS A 69 21.00 13.06 2.76
N TRP A 70 22.16 13.11 2.11
CA TRP A 70 23.17 12.07 2.20
C TRP A 70 24.58 12.68 2.23
N LYS A 71 25.39 12.27 3.21
CA LYS A 71 26.71 12.80 3.48
C LYS A 71 27.78 11.74 3.27
N PHE A 72 28.84 12.11 2.53
CA PHE A 72 30.01 11.27 2.38
C PHE A 72 30.79 11.13 3.70
N GLY A 73 31.21 9.90 3.99
CA GLY A 73 32.24 9.61 4.95
C GLY A 73 33.65 9.88 4.43
N MET A 74 34.66 9.36 5.12
CA MET A 74 36.06 9.46 4.65
C MET A 74 36.23 8.66 3.36
N SER A 75 36.47 9.36 2.27
CA SER A 75 36.78 8.81 0.95
C SER A 75 37.62 9.79 0.14
N ILE A 76 38.50 9.30 -0.69
CA ILE A 76 39.40 10.09 -1.54
C ILE A 76 39.18 9.70 -2.99
N ILE A 77 39.11 10.69 -3.87
CA ILE A 77 39.18 10.51 -5.33
C ILE A 77 40.51 11.06 -5.83
N GLU A 78 41.35 10.19 -6.38
CA GLU A 78 42.62 10.51 -6.97
C GLU A 78 42.47 11.48 -8.17
N PRO A 79 43.51 12.22 -8.57
CA PRO A 79 43.48 13.03 -9.78
C PRO A 79 43.08 12.23 -11.03
N GLY A 80 42.09 12.71 -11.77
CA GLY A 80 41.51 11.99 -12.91
C GLY A 80 40.72 10.73 -12.54
N GLY A 81 40.46 10.46 -11.26
CA GLY A 81 39.74 9.30 -10.76
C GLY A 81 38.23 9.45 -10.79
N PHE A 82 37.57 8.32 -10.72
CA PHE A 82 36.10 8.18 -10.70
C PHE A 82 35.64 7.53 -9.38
N LEU A 83 34.42 7.84 -8.93
CA LEU A 83 33.78 7.20 -7.79
C LEU A 83 32.33 6.95 -8.09
N VAL A 84 31.91 5.68 -8.02
CA VAL A 84 30.51 5.27 -8.21
C VAL A 84 29.78 5.25 -6.86
N ILE A 85 28.58 5.79 -6.84
CA ILE A 85 27.65 5.81 -5.71
C ILE A 85 26.32 5.18 -6.15
N PHE A 86 25.91 4.11 -5.53
CA PHE A 86 24.60 3.51 -5.75
C PHE A 86 23.50 4.34 -5.06
N ALA A 87 22.54 4.84 -5.80
CA ALA A 87 21.35 5.50 -5.29
C ALA A 87 20.31 4.45 -4.89
N SER A 88 20.60 3.66 -3.87
CA SER A 88 19.86 2.46 -3.50
C SER A 88 18.84 2.69 -2.37
N GLY A 89 19.01 3.74 -1.57
CA GLY A 89 18.27 3.92 -0.31
C GLY A 89 18.65 2.89 0.77
N LYS A 90 19.74 2.13 0.58
CA LYS A 90 20.20 1.10 1.52
C LYS A 90 21.33 1.65 2.41
N VAL A 91 21.52 1.02 3.56
CA VAL A 91 22.72 1.15 4.37
C VAL A 91 23.52 -0.16 4.19
N PRO A 92 24.68 -0.15 3.51
CA PRO A 92 25.47 -1.36 3.31
C PRO A 92 26.10 -1.82 4.65
N PRO A 93 26.41 -3.12 4.80
CA PRO A 93 27.23 -3.60 5.94
C PRO A 93 28.61 -2.93 5.95
N GLU A 94 29.18 -2.70 7.13
CA GLU A 94 30.52 -2.07 7.30
C GLU A 94 31.66 -2.82 6.58
N THR A 95 31.44 -4.09 6.23
CA THR A 95 32.43 -4.91 5.49
C THR A 95 32.40 -4.72 3.98
N VAL A 96 31.48 -3.90 3.47
CA VAL A 96 31.30 -3.64 2.02
C VAL A 96 31.91 -2.29 1.69
N ASP A 97 32.84 -2.30 0.73
CA ASP A 97 33.50 -1.09 0.23
C ASP A 97 32.74 -0.52 -0.99
N GLU A 98 31.47 -0.17 -0.78
CA GLU A 98 30.60 0.48 -1.76
C GLU A 98 29.87 1.66 -1.14
N PHE A 99 29.65 2.71 -1.92
CA PHE A 99 28.90 3.90 -1.50
C PHE A 99 27.42 3.75 -1.89
N HIS A 100 26.55 3.90 -0.90
CA HIS A 100 25.09 3.83 -1.09
C HIS A 100 24.45 5.11 -0.56
N ALA A 101 23.91 5.92 -1.47
CA ALA A 101 23.13 7.09 -1.09
C ALA A 101 21.81 6.67 -0.43
N GLY A 102 21.39 7.42 0.60
CA GLY A 102 20.14 7.18 1.34
C GLY A 102 18.87 7.50 0.56
N PHE A 103 18.97 7.79 -0.74
CA PHE A 103 17.85 8.09 -1.63
C PHE A 103 17.96 7.27 -2.93
N ARG A 104 16.91 7.33 -3.76
CA ARG A 104 16.84 6.68 -5.08
C ARG A 104 16.55 7.71 -6.15
N ILE A 105 17.09 7.53 -7.34
CA ILE A 105 16.86 8.42 -8.47
C ILE A 105 15.52 8.12 -9.12
N ASN A 106 14.78 9.19 -9.44
CA ASN A 106 13.53 9.07 -10.17
C ASN A 106 13.79 8.83 -11.66
N SER A 107 13.37 7.67 -12.20
CA SER A 107 13.59 7.30 -13.60
C SER A 107 12.91 8.23 -14.61
N SER A 108 11.88 8.99 -14.21
CA SER A 108 11.35 10.06 -15.06
C SER A 108 12.19 11.35 -15.00
N GLY A 109 13.29 11.33 -14.25
CA GLY A 109 14.27 12.38 -14.07
C GLY A 109 14.03 13.23 -12.82
N GLU A 110 15.07 13.92 -12.37
CA GLU A 110 15.06 14.87 -11.24
C GLU A 110 16.30 15.75 -11.29
N ILE A 111 16.56 16.57 -10.27
CA ILE A 111 17.79 17.34 -10.18
C ILE A 111 18.64 16.78 -9.05
N LEU A 112 19.85 16.35 -9.38
CA LEU A 112 20.85 15.95 -8.40
C LEU A 112 21.76 17.14 -8.10
N HIS A 113 22.09 17.31 -6.82
CA HIS A 113 22.94 18.40 -6.33
C HIS A 113 24.10 17.83 -5.53
N LEU A 114 25.31 18.36 -5.76
CA LEU A 114 26.51 18.06 -4.98
C LEU A 114 26.93 19.35 -4.24
N PHE A 115 27.00 19.25 -2.90
CA PHE A 115 27.42 20.36 -2.05
C PHE A 115 28.74 20.04 -1.37
N ASP A 116 29.57 21.08 -1.14
CA ASP A 116 30.79 20.96 -0.35
C ASP A 116 30.50 20.97 1.18
N PRO A 117 31.50 20.71 2.04
CA PRO A 117 31.30 20.70 3.48
C PRO A 117 30.82 22.04 4.08
N SER A 118 30.95 23.14 3.35
CA SER A 118 30.44 24.46 3.77
C SER A 118 28.98 24.69 3.38
N GLY A 119 28.34 23.75 2.65
CA GLY A 119 27.01 23.88 2.10
C GLY A 119 26.91 24.65 0.80
N LYS A 120 28.05 24.94 0.15
CA LYS A 120 28.07 25.58 -1.16
C LYS A 120 27.84 24.57 -2.27
N LEU A 121 26.97 24.90 -3.22
CA LEU A 121 26.74 24.09 -4.41
C LEU A 121 28.02 23.97 -5.25
N VAL A 122 28.48 22.72 -5.44
CA VAL A 122 29.67 22.38 -6.26
C VAL A 122 29.24 22.07 -7.68
N ASP A 123 28.24 21.21 -7.84
CA ASP A 123 27.74 20.80 -9.15
C ASP A 123 26.25 20.36 -9.07
N ARG A 124 25.57 20.36 -10.22
CA ARG A 124 24.22 19.85 -10.35
C ARG A 124 23.96 19.36 -11.76
N ILE A 125 23.02 18.36 -11.84
CA ILE A 125 22.49 17.91 -13.11
C ILE A 125 20.95 17.80 -13.04
N ALA A 126 20.28 18.31 -14.08
CA ALA A 126 18.86 18.07 -14.29
C ALA A 126 18.71 16.84 -15.21
N LEU A 127 18.21 15.74 -14.65
CA LEU A 127 17.94 14.51 -15.38
C LEU A 127 16.56 14.59 -16.05
N GLY A 128 16.47 14.08 -17.26
CA GLY A 128 15.20 13.72 -17.90
C GLY A 128 14.98 12.20 -17.87
N PRO A 129 13.88 11.69 -18.44
CA PRO A 129 13.66 10.24 -18.53
C PRO A 129 14.73 9.59 -19.40
N LEU A 130 15.36 8.54 -18.86
CA LEU A 130 16.30 7.67 -19.56
C LEU A 130 15.64 6.30 -19.83
N ALA A 131 16.04 5.64 -20.92
CA ALA A 131 15.67 4.23 -21.15
C ALA A 131 16.38 3.32 -20.13
N ALA A 132 15.94 2.06 -20.03
CA ALA A 132 16.63 1.07 -19.22
C ALA A 132 18.10 0.96 -19.66
N ASP A 133 19.02 1.01 -18.69
CA ASP A 133 20.47 0.99 -18.86
C ASP A 133 21.05 2.12 -19.75
N GLU A 134 20.28 3.17 -20.03
CA GLU A 134 20.79 4.36 -20.69
C GLU A 134 21.47 5.27 -19.66
N ALA A 135 22.69 5.68 -19.94
CA ALA A 135 23.44 6.65 -19.14
C ALA A 135 23.38 8.06 -19.72
N ILE A 136 23.51 9.04 -18.86
CA ILE A 136 23.85 10.41 -19.22
C ILE A 136 25.18 10.78 -18.57
N GLY A 137 26.14 11.25 -19.34
CA GLY A 137 27.46 11.60 -18.81
C GLY A 137 28.08 12.78 -19.53
N ARG A 138 29.11 13.33 -18.90
CA ARG A 138 29.92 14.45 -19.45
C ARG A 138 30.89 13.89 -20.47
N GLN A 139 31.05 14.57 -21.61
CA GLN A 139 32.09 14.23 -22.59
C GLN A 139 32.68 15.49 -23.18
N PRO A 140 34.01 15.69 -23.05
CA PRO A 140 34.91 14.90 -22.21
C PRO A 140 34.54 14.94 -20.73
N ASP A 141 35.06 13.97 -19.94
CA ASP A 141 34.84 13.93 -18.49
C ASP A 141 35.15 15.27 -17.82
N GLY A 142 34.37 15.62 -16.82
CA GLY A 142 34.50 16.89 -16.10
C GLY A 142 34.09 18.15 -16.89
N LYS A 143 33.71 18.07 -18.15
CA LYS A 143 33.30 19.24 -18.96
C LYS A 143 31.78 19.46 -18.94
N ALA A 144 31.36 20.67 -19.34
CA ALA A 144 29.95 21.08 -19.22
C ALA A 144 28.97 20.42 -20.20
N ASN A 145 29.45 19.65 -21.17
CA ASN A 145 28.59 19.05 -22.19
C ASN A 145 28.12 17.65 -21.75
N TRP A 146 26.81 17.42 -21.79
CA TRP A 146 26.16 16.19 -21.45
C TRP A 146 25.72 15.40 -22.69
N TYR A 147 25.93 14.10 -22.67
CA TYR A 147 25.60 13.17 -23.74
C TYR A 147 24.86 11.96 -23.17
N THR A 148 24.12 11.22 -23.99
CA THR A 148 23.53 9.93 -23.60
C THR A 148 24.15 8.78 -24.41
N ALA A 149 24.30 7.65 -23.74
CA ALA A 149 24.70 6.39 -24.35
C ALA A 149 23.86 5.21 -23.85
N LYS A 150 23.71 4.18 -24.68
CA LYS A 150 23.06 2.93 -24.31
C LYS A 150 23.97 2.01 -23.51
N THR A 151 25.23 2.30 -23.44
CA THR A 151 26.24 1.53 -22.69
C THR A 151 26.91 2.48 -21.72
N PRO A 152 26.58 2.39 -20.44
CA PRO A 152 27.25 3.15 -19.39
C PRO A 152 28.75 2.79 -19.28
N THR A 153 29.51 3.70 -18.70
CA THR A 153 30.97 3.56 -18.58
C THR A 153 31.46 3.71 -17.14
N PRO A 154 30.90 2.96 -16.15
CA PRO A 154 31.23 3.13 -14.75
C PRO A 154 32.71 2.93 -14.49
N SER A 155 33.33 3.88 -13.79
CA SER A 155 34.77 3.93 -13.45
C SER A 155 35.70 3.99 -14.67
N GLN A 156 35.19 4.46 -15.81
CA GLN A 156 35.94 4.61 -17.05
C GLN A 156 35.59 5.94 -17.74
N PRO A 157 36.49 6.50 -18.57
CA PRO A 157 36.16 7.70 -19.34
C PRO A 157 34.91 7.52 -20.20
N ASN A 158 34.07 8.56 -20.19
CA ASN A 158 32.81 8.57 -20.93
C ASN A 158 33.02 8.58 -22.46
N VAL A 159 32.34 7.69 -23.18
CA VAL A 159 32.36 7.61 -24.64
C VAL A 159 30.92 7.62 -25.19
N TYR A 160 30.43 8.79 -25.56
CA TYR A 160 29.05 9.00 -25.98
C TYR A 160 28.91 9.55 -27.39
N ALA A 161 27.89 9.07 -28.12
CA ALA A 161 27.69 9.46 -29.52
C ALA A 161 26.65 10.58 -29.71
N LYS A 162 25.83 10.89 -28.71
CA LYS A 162 24.71 11.83 -28.89
C LYS A 162 24.64 12.85 -27.78
N LYS A 163 24.70 14.13 -28.16
CA LYS A 163 24.52 15.26 -27.24
C LYS A 163 23.09 15.28 -26.70
N ASN A 164 22.95 15.32 -25.38
CA ASN A 164 21.66 15.46 -24.72
C ASN A 164 21.57 16.83 -24.01
N LEU A 165 20.39 17.44 -24.11
CA LEU A 165 20.08 18.71 -23.47
C LEU A 165 18.71 18.54 -22.81
N PHE A 166 18.69 18.07 -21.57
CA PHE A 166 17.46 18.09 -20.79
C PHE A 166 17.08 19.54 -20.46
N LEU A 167 15.80 19.81 -20.52
CA LEU A 167 15.25 21.10 -20.10
C LEU A 167 14.79 21.00 -18.66
N GLU A 168 15.07 22.03 -17.88
CA GLU A 168 14.49 22.17 -16.54
C GLU A 168 12.96 22.12 -16.61
N MET A 169 12.36 21.59 -15.55
CA MET A 169 10.91 21.52 -15.40
C MET A 169 10.36 22.95 -15.19
N PRO A 170 9.19 23.30 -15.75
CA PRO A 170 8.59 24.59 -15.47
C PRO A 170 8.15 24.67 -14.00
N GLU A 171 8.14 25.88 -13.46
CA GLU A 171 7.64 26.18 -12.12
C GLU A 171 6.35 26.99 -12.20
N PHE A 172 5.53 26.90 -11.13
CA PHE A 172 4.29 27.66 -11.01
C PHE A 172 4.45 28.71 -9.91
N SER A 173 3.96 29.93 -10.17
CA SER A 173 4.01 31.05 -9.23
C SER A 173 3.24 30.80 -7.93
N VAL A 174 2.30 29.86 -7.96
CA VAL A 174 1.48 29.44 -6.81
C VAL A 174 1.50 27.91 -6.79
N SER A 175 1.81 27.33 -5.65
CA SER A 175 1.79 25.87 -5.43
C SER A 175 0.36 25.32 -5.47
N GLY A 176 0.21 24.01 -5.77
CA GLY A 176 -1.07 23.30 -5.61
C GLY A 176 -1.56 23.34 -4.17
N GLY A 177 -2.88 23.25 -3.97
CA GLY A 177 -3.48 23.33 -2.65
C GLY A 177 -4.92 23.80 -2.64
N PHE A 178 -5.43 24.15 -1.47
CA PHE A 178 -6.83 24.59 -1.25
C PHE A 178 -6.94 26.11 -1.19
N TYR A 179 -7.81 26.69 -2.02
CA TYR A 179 -7.97 28.12 -2.17
C TYR A 179 -9.44 28.55 -2.03
N LYS A 180 -9.67 29.58 -1.25
CA LYS A 180 -11.02 30.18 -1.06
C LYS A 180 -11.50 30.97 -2.27
N THR A 181 -10.57 31.44 -3.10
CA THR A 181 -10.83 32.28 -4.28
C THR A 181 -10.12 31.73 -5.51
N SER A 182 -10.52 32.20 -6.67
CA SER A 182 -9.83 31.93 -7.95
C SER A 182 -8.36 32.30 -7.86
N GLN A 183 -7.48 31.52 -8.53
CA GLN A 183 -6.05 31.73 -8.57
C GLN A 183 -5.59 32.06 -9.98
N SER A 184 -4.66 33.02 -10.11
CA SER A 184 -3.99 33.35 -11.36
C SER A 184 -2.57 32.77 -11.31
N ILE A 185 -2.28 31.80 -12.17
CA ILE A 185 -1.02 31.05 -12.13
C ILE A 185 -0.12 31.50 -13.26
N GLU A 186 1.07 31.93 -12.94
CA GLU A 186 2.15 32.13 -13.90
C GLU A 186 3.02 30.88 -13.98
N ILE A 187 3.47 30.56 -15.20
CA ILE A 187 4.43 29.48 -15.43
C ILE A 187 5.77 30.13 -15.75
N ILE A 188 6.73 29.86 -14.89
CA ILE A 188 8.09 30.43 -14.94
C ILE A 188 9.10 29.34 -15.34
N ASN A 189 10.37 29.71 -15.48
CA ASN A 189 11.47 28.82 -15.90
C ASN A 189 11.26 28.18 -17.28
N GLY A 190 10.74 28.97 -18.23
CA GLY A 190 10.63 28.53 -19.62
C GLY A 190 12.01 28.43 -20.30
N PRO A 191 12.14 27.59 -21.35
CA PRO A 191 13.38 27.48 -22.11
C PRO A 191 13.68 28.77 -22.84
N LYS A 192 14.97 29.18 -22.89
CA LYS A 192 15.41 30.36 -23.68
C LYS A 192 15.01 30.29 -25.16
N LEU A 193 15.06 29.07 -25.72
CA LEU A 193 14.64 28.77 -27.08
C LEU A 193 13.65 27.56 -27.04
N GLY A 194 12.37 27.82 -27.31
CA GLY A 194 11.33 26.80 -27.27
C GLY A 194 9.97 27.31 -26.81
N SER A 195 9.23 26.49 -26.11
CA SER A 195 7.90 26.89 -25.61
C SER A 195 7.51 26.08 -24.38
N ILE A 196 6.77 26.72 -23.48
CA ILE A 196 6.02 26.01 -22.43
C ILE A 196 4.68 25.57 -23.03
N ARG A 197 4.31 24.30 -22.78
CA ARG A 197 2.99 23.75 -23.11
C ARG A 197 2.30 23.28 -21.85
N TYR A 198 0.99 23.45 -21.79
CA TYR A 198 0.22 23.04 -20.63
C TYR A 198 -1.12 22.39 -20.98
N THR A 199 -1.68 21.67 -20.02
CA THR A 199 -3.02 21.04 -20.05
C THR A 199 -3.74 21.29 -18.74
N LEU A 200 -5.08 21.24 -18.77
CA LEU A 200 -5.97 21.42 -17.61
C LEU A 200 -6.92 20.23 -17.41
N ASP A 201 -6.74 19.16 -18.17
CA ASP A 201 -7.61 17.98 -18.25
C ASP A 201 -6.95 16.70 -17.72
N GLY A 202 -5.75 16.81 -17.15
CA GLY A 202 -4.96 15.66 -16.66
C GLY A 202 -4.09 14.99 -17.72
N SER A 203 -4.21 15.32 -19.01
CA SER A 203 -3.33 14.79 -20.05
C SER A 203 -1.90 15.32 -19.91
N VAL A 204 -0.92 14.50 -20.33
CA VAL A 204 0.47 14.93 -20.37
C VAL A 204 0.66 15.97 -21.48
N PRO A 205 1.25 17.16 -21.19
CA PRO A 205 1.50 18.16 -22.21
C PRO A 205 2.38 17.65 -23.34
N SER A 206 1.97 17.92 -24.59
CA SER A 206 2.68 17.59 -25.82
C SER A 206 2.97 18.85 -26.64
N LYS A 207 3.74 18.75 -27.72
CA LYS A 207 3.97 19.87 -28.65
C LYS A 207 2.66 20.42 -29.26
N ARG A 208 1.57 19.65 -29.24
CA ARG A 208 0.23 20.03 -29.71
C ARG A 208 -0.64 20.67 -28.63
N SER A 209 -0.25 20.57 -27.37
CA SER A 209 -0.98 21.15 -26.24
C SER A 209 -0.92 22.69 -26.28
N LYS A 210 -1.79 23.35 -25.53
CA LYS A 210 -1.89 24.81 -25.50
C LYS A 210 -0.54 25.43 -25.11
N ARG A 211 -0.10 26.43 -25.88
CA ARG A 211 1.12 27.20 -25.58
C ARG A 211 0.82 28.19 -24.45
N TYR A 212 1.72 28.26 -23.49
CA TYR A 212 1.67 29.29 -22.46
C TYR A 212 2.09 30.64 -23.02
N THR A 213 1.25 31.66 -22.82
CA THR A 213 1.46 33.02 -23.31
C THR A 213 1.20 34.09 -22.23
N GLY A 214 0.82 33.70 -21.04
CA GLY A 214 0.51 34.59 -19.92
C GLY A 214 -0.29 33.88 -18.84
N PRO A 215 -0.60 34.54 -17.71
CA PRO A 215 -1.22 33.97 -16.55
C PRO A 215 -2.48 33.16 -16.83
N ILE A 216 -2.66 32.04 -16.13
CA ILE A 216 -3.79 31.13 -16.26
C ILE A 216 -4.73 31.35 -15.08
N LEU A 217 -5.95 31.86 -15.34
CA LEU A 217 -6.95 32.03 -14.30
C LEU A 217 -7.69 30.71 -14.06
N LEU A 218 -7.57 30.19 -12.83
CA LEU A 218 -8.28 29.00 -12.37
C LEU A 218 -9.46 29.40 -11.49
N THR A 219 -10.68 29.19 -11.95
CA THR A 219 -11.94 29.55 -11.27
C THR A 219 -12.67 28.37 -10.63
N LYS A 220 -12.23 27.13 -10.94
CA LYS A 220 -12.75 25.87 -10.40
C LYS A 220 -11.59 24.92 -10.11
N THR A 221 -11.85 23.87 -9.34
CA THR A 221 -10.87 22.81 -9.07
C THR A 221 -10.30 22.28 -10.37
N THR A 222 -8.96 22.31 -10.50
CA THR A 222 -8.27 22.06 -11.77
C THR A 222 -6.90 21.43 -11.50
N ILE A 223 -6.52 20.46 -12.33
CA ILE A 223 -5.14 19.99 -12.42
C ILE A 223 -4.44 20.77 -13.53
N LEU A 224 -3.37 21.47 -13.19
CA LEU A 224 -2.49 22.12 -14.14
C LEU A 224 -1.25 21.26 -14.33
N ARG A 225 -1.00 20.89 -15.57
CA ARG A 225 0.22 20.19 -15.99
C ARG A 225 0.97 21.05 -17.00
N ALA A 226 2.28 21.18 -16.83
CA ALA A 226 3.11 21.95 -17.77
C ALA A 226 4.43 21.25 -18.06
N ARG A 227 4.97 21.49 -19.26
CA ARG A 227 6.22 20.93 -19.75
C ARG A 227 6.93 21.92 -20.66
N ASN A 228 8.25 21.99 -20.54
CA ASN A 228 9.12 22.73 -21.44
C ASN A 228 9.46 21.91 -22.68
N PHE A 229 9.42 22.51 -23.84
CA PHE A 229 9.80 21.93 -25.14
C PHE A 229 10.85 22.81 -25.80
N GLY A 230 11.99 22.23 -26.13
CA GLY A 230 13.03 22.88 -26.92
C GLY A 230 12.71 22.91 -28.43
N LEU A 231 13.54 23.60 -29.19
CA LEU A 231 13.37 23.76 -30.65
C LEU A 231 13.48 22.43 -31.40
N VAL A 232 14.37 21.52 -30.96
CA VAL A 232 14.60 20.25 -31.67
C VAL A 232 13.75 19.13 -31.05
N THR A 233 14.30 18.29 -30.20
CA THR A 233 13.59 17.09 -29.71
C THR A 233 13.45 17.01 -28.20
N ASN A 234 14.23 17.77 -27.48
CA ASN A 234 14.28 17.74 -26.03
C ASN A 234 13.03 18.34 -25.37
N GLN A 235 12.67 17.76 -24.25
CA GLN A 235 11.54 18.19 -23.42
C GLN A 235 11.90 17.96 -21.93
N SER A 236 11.30 18.77 -21.06
CA SER A 236 11.44 18.58 -19.61
C SER A 236 10.56 17.45 -19.09
N ARG A 237 10.71 17.16 -17.80
CA ARG A 237 9.65 16.48 -17.01
C ARG A 237 8.37 17.34 -16.98
N THR A 238 7.29 16.73 -16.56
CA THR A 238 5.99 17.39 -16.40
C THR A 238 5.83 17.86 -14.97
N ARG A 239 5.67 19.17 -14.75
CA ARG A 239 5.15 19.69 -13.49
C ARG A 239 3.67 19.44 -13.42
N THR A 240 3.19 18.88 -12.31
CA THR A 240 1.77 18.61 -12.06
C THR A 240 1.37 19.17 -10.71
N GLU A 241 0.34 20.02 -10.67
CA GLU A 241 -0.23 20.58 -9.45
C GLU A 241 -1.75 20.58 -9.51
N THR A 242 -2.39 20.35 -8.38
CA THR A 242 -3.85 20.42 -8.24
C THR A 242 -4.26 21.62 -7.40
N TYR A 243 -5.17 22.41 -7.93
CA TYR A 243 -5.73 23.59 -7.27
C TYR A 243 -7.19 23.33 -6.94
N PHE A 244 -7.53 23.20 -5.65
CA PHE A 244 -8.89 23.06 -5.16
C PHE A 244 -9.49 24.43 -4.92
N ILE A 245 -10.39 24.86 -5.78
CA ILE A 245 -11.00 26.20 -5.71
C ILE A 245 -12.36 26.09 -5.01
N LYS A 246 -12.52 26.81 -3.88
CA LYS A 246 -13.75 26.82 -3.07
C LYS A 246 -14.16 25.40 -2.61
N LYS A 247 -13.17 24.55 -2.33
CA LYS A 247 -13.34 23.21 -1.76
C LYS A 247 -12.61 23.11 -0.44
N THR A 248 -13.18 22.35 0.48
CA THR A 248 -12.57 21.98 1.77
C THR A 248 -12.98 20.57 2.10
N HIS A 249 -12.09 19.79 2.70
CA HIS A 249 -12.34 18.43 3.16
C HIS A 249 -11.83 18.26 4.58
N SER A 250 -12.49 17.40 5.34
CA SER A 250 -12.07 17.03 6.70
C SER A 250 -11.10 15.83 6.71
N LEU A 251 -10.96 15.17 5.57
CA LEU A 251 -10.10 14.02 5.34
C LEU A 251 -8.95 14.40 4.40
N PRO A 252 -7.85 13.63 4.41
CA PRO A 252 -6.82 13.73 3.38
C PRO A 252 -7.41 13.58 1.98
N VAL A 253 -6.79 14.24 1.01
CA VAL A 253 -7.23 14.22 -0.38
C VAL A 253 -6.15 13.63 -1.28
N VAL A 254 -6.48 12.58 -2.01
CA VAL A 254 -5.63 11.98 -3.06
C VAL A 254 -6.08 12.52 -4.41
N SER A 255 -5.22 13.32 -5.04
CA SER A 255 -5.45 13.82 -6.40
C SER A 255 -4.69 12.97 -7.41
N ILE A 256 -5.40 12.41 -8.39
CA ILE A 256 -4.87 11.57 -9.45
C ILE A 256 -4.98 12.31 -10.78
N SER A 257 -3.85 12.51 -11.44
CA SER A 257 -3.78 13.04 -12.79
C SER A 257 -3.42 11.93 -13.78
N VAL A 258 -4.29 11.62 -14.70
CA VAL A 258 -4.14 10.53 -15.68
C VAL A 258 -4.69 10.95 -17.03
N ASP A 259 -4.16 10.40 -18.13
CA ASP A 259 -4.68 10.67 -19.47
C ASP A 259 -6.19 10.34 -19.56
N PRO A 260 -7.08 11.34 -19.78
CA PRO A 260 -8.52 11.13 -19.74
C PRO A 260 -9.01 10.20 -20.86
N LYS A 261 -8.33 10.14 -22.00
CA LYS A 261 -8.70 9.21 -23.08
C LYS A 261 -8.38 7.78 -22.73
N ARG A 262 -7.19 7.53 -22.16
CA ARG A 262 -6.79 6.20 -21.69
C ARG A 262 -7.63 5.72 -20.52
N MET A 263 -8.13 6.65 -19.70
CA MET A 263 -8.94 6.34 -18.52
C MET A 263 -10.42 6.15 -18.86
N PHE A 264 -11.04 7.06 -19.60
CA PHE A 264 -12.49 7.17 -19.70
C PHE A 264 -13.08 7.00 -21.11
N ASN A 265 -12.27 6.83 -22.17
CA ASN A 265 -12.82 6.61 -23.50
C ASN A 265 -13.78 5.40 -23.50
N ALA A 266 -14.99 5.54 -24.03
CA ALA A 266 -16.03 4.53 -23.95
C ALA A 266 -15.64 3.17 -24.57
N ALA A 267 -14.82 3.17 -25.62
CA ALA A 267 -14.37 1.94 -26.29
C ALA A 267 -13.10 1.35 -25.67
N THR A 268 -12.12 2.19 -25.32
CA THR A 268 -10.75 1.74 -24.99
C THR A 268 -10.28 2.13 -23.57
N GLY A 269 -11.01 3.02 -22.89
CA GLY A 269 -10.61 3.53 -21.58
C GLY A 269 -10.65 2.45 -20.50
N MET A 270 -9.67 2.47 -19.63
CA MET A 270 -9.49 1.47 -18.56
C MET A 270 -10.73 1.39 -17.64
N TYR A 271 -11.41 2.50 -17.37
CA TYR A 271 -12.60 2.56 -16.51
C TYR A 271 -13.89 2.10 -17.19
N ALA A 272 -13.92 2.12 -18.52
CA ALA A 272 -15.11 1.85 -19.32
C ALA A 272 -15.38 0.34 -19.47
N LYS A 273 -16.65 0.00 -19.76
CA LYS A 273 -17.00 -1.38 -20.12
C LYS A 273 -16.32 -1.79 -21.43
N GLY A 274 -16.33 -0.93 -22.43
CA GLY A 274 -15.84 -1.24 -23.80
C GLY A 274 -16.75 -2.21 -24.55
N PRO A 275 -16.42 -2.50 -25.82
CA PRO A 275 -17.29 -3.27 -26.72
C PRO A 275 -17.32 -4.79 -26.43
N SER A 276 -16.31 -5.32 -25.70
CA SER A 276 -16.17 -6.77 -25.42
C SER A 276 -16.81 -7.19 -24.09
N ALA A 277 -17.46 -6.26 -23.38
CA ALA A 277 -18.08 -6.55 -22.08
C ALA A 277 -19.33 -7.42 -22.24
N SER A 278 -19.50 -8.44 -21.38
CA SER A 278 -20.75 -9.15 -21.25
C SER A 278 -21.87 -8.20 -20.80
N SER A 279 -23.12 -8.52 -21.14
CA SER A 279 -24.30 -7.76 -20.72
C SER A 279 -24.57 -7.88 -19.23
N SER A 280 -24.18 -9.01 -18.61
CA SER A 280 -24.45 -9.35 -17.22
C SER A 280 -23.31 -8.96 -16.30
N PHE A 281 -23.64 -8.54 -15.06
CA PHE A 281 -22.65 -8.33 -14.00
C PHE A 281 -21.84 -9.63 -13.74
N PRO A 282 -20.55 -9.57 -13.55
CA PRO A 282 -19.71 -8.38 -13.39
C PRO A 282 -19.09 -7.86 -14.71
N TYR A 283 -19.74 -8.05 -15.83
CA TYR A 283 -19.35 -7.54 -17.15
C TYR A 283 -17.99 -8.09 -17.63
N TYR A 284 -17.81 -9.41 -17.56
CA TYR A 284 -16.57 -10.06 -18.03
C TYR A 284 -16.23 -9.65 -19.46
N GLY A 285 -14.95 -9.46 -19.74
CA GLY A 285 -14.46 -8.93 -21.00
C GLY A 285 -14.42 -7.40 -21.08
N ALA A 286 -14.98 -6.68 -20.11
CA ALA A 286 -14.87 -5.22 -20.04
C ALA A 286 -13.40 -4.76 -19.91
N ASN A 287 -13.12 -3.51 -20.29
CA ASN A 287 -11.77 -2.95 -20.23
C ASN A 287 -11.18 -2.96 -18.82
N PHE A 288 -11.99 -2.75 -17.78
CA PHE A 288 -11.56 -2.78 -16.38
C PHE A 288 -11.18 -4.20 -15.86
N TRP A 289 -11.39 -5.26 -16.66
CA TRP A 289 -10.88 -6.61 -16.38
C TRP A 289 -9.50 -6.85 -16.97
N LYS A 290 -9.07 -6.02 -17.94
CA LYS A 290 -7.75 -6.13 -18.57
C LYS A 290 -6.66 -5.71 -17.58
N ASP A 291 -5.49 -6.33 -17.71
CA ASP A 291 -4.31 -5.96 -16.92
C ASP A 291 -3.62 -4.71 -17.53
N ILE A 292 -4.26 -3.56 -17.36
CA ILE A 292 -3.77 -2.27 -17.89
C ILE A 292 -3.19 -1.46 -16.73
N GLU A 293 -1.97 -0.97 -16.89
CA GLU A 293 -1.33 0.00 -16.00
C GLU A 293 -1.16 1.33 -16.73
N LEU A 294 -1.78 2.38 -16.22
CA LEU A 294 -1.69 3.73 -16.76
C LEU A 294 -0.68 4.57 -15.99
N PRO A 295 0.26 5.25 -16.67
CA PRO A 295 1.04 6.31 -16.03
C PRO A 295 0.10 7.38 -15.48
N ALA A 296 0.31 7.75 -14.23
CA ALA A 296 -0.45 8.77 -13.52
C ALA A 296 0.50 9.58 -12.64
N ASN A 297 0.09 10.79 -12.26
CA ASN A 297 0.70 11.50 -11.15
C ASN A 297 -0.28 11.44 -9.98
N VAL A 298 0.23 11.18 -8.78
CA VAL A 298 -0.55 11.04 -7.56
C VAL A 298 -0.01 12.00 -6.51
N THR A 299 -0.89 12.86 -6.00
CA THR A 299 -0.57 13.83 -4.95
C THR A 299 -1.47 13.56 -3.74
N LEU A 300 -0.88 13.44 -2.56
CA LEU A 300 -1.61 13.42 -1.29
C LEU A 300 -1.55 14.82 -0.67
N PHE A 301 -2.71 15.35 -0.33
CA PHE A 301 -2.87 16.52 0.54
C PHE A 301 -3.39 16.03 1.88
N GLU A 302 -2.73 16.43 2.96
CA GLU A 302 -3.19 16.15 4.31
C GLU A 302 -4.46 16.93 4.63
N SER A 303 -5.14 16.59 5.71
CA SER A 303 -6.39 17.25 6.11
C SER A 303 -6.22 18.75 6.46
N ASP A 304 -5.01 19.18 6.76
CA ASP A 304 -4.64 20.59 6.95
C ASP A 304 -4.26 21.31 5.64
N GLY A 305 -4.26 20.58 4.52
CA GLY A 305 -3.95 21.08 3.19
C GLY A 305 -2.46 21.04 2.82
N VAL A 306 -1.59 20.56 3.69
CA VAL A 306 -0.17 20.37 3.40
C VAL A 306 -0.01 19.22 2.40
N VAL A 307 0.91 19.36 1.46
CA VAL A 307 1.26 18.29 0.51
C VAL A 307 2.12 17.26 1.23
N GLY A 308 1.62 16.04 1.40
CA GLY A 308 2.37 14.92 1.93
C GLY A 308 3.36 14.38 0.90
N PHE A 309 2.90 14.12 -0.31
CA PHE A 309 3.75 13.75 -1.46
C PHE A 309 3.11 14.12 -2.79
N ASN A 310 3.94 14.24 -3.83
CA ASN A 310 3.54 14.44 -5.22
C ASN A 310 4.49 13.64 -6.11
N MET A 311 4.01 12.54 -6.71
CA MET A 311 4.87 11.62 -7.45
C MET A 311 4.19 10.97 -8.64
N ASP A 312 4.99 10.55 -9.60
CA ASP A 312 4.54 9.75 -10.74
C ASP A 312 4.45 8.28 -10.34
N ALA A 313 3.39 7.61 -10.80
CA ALA A 313 3.05 6.23 -10.43
C ALA A 313 2.32 5.49 -11.56
N GLY A 314 2.20 4.18 -11.42
CA GLY A 314 1.32 3.35 -12.23
C GLY A 314 -0.04 3.17 -11.56
N LEU A 315 -1.12 3.41 -12.30
CA LEU A 315 -2.50 3.22 -11.81
C LEU A 315 -3.14 2.02 -12.49
N LYS A 316 -3.68 1.07 -11.70
CA LYS A 316 -4.40 -0.11 -12.20
C LYS A 316 -5.78 -0.23 -11.55
N MET A 317 -6.73 -0.89 -12.24
CA MET A 317 -7.96 -1.35 -11.58
C MET A 317 -7.67 -2.41 -10.54
N PHE A 318 -8.25 -2.27 -9.36
CA PHE A 318 -8.08 -3.21 -8.25
C PHE A 318 -9.40 -3.90 -7.89
N GLY A 319 -9.31 -5.13 -7.34
CA GLY A 319 -10.43 -5.94 -6.89
C GLY A 319 -10.80 -7.08 -7.85
N GLY A 320 -11.74 -7.88 -7.43
CA GLY A 320 -12.39 -8.95 -8.20
C GLY A 320 -13.69 -8.46 -8.84
N TRP A 321 -14.81 -9.04 -8.42
CA TRP A 321 -16.16 -8.69 -8.92
C TRP A 321 -16.53 -7.22 -8.69
N SER A 322 -15.99 -6.57 -7.65
CA SER A 322 -16.18 -5.15 -7.36
C SER A 322 -15.72 -4.21 -8.48
N LYS A 323 -14.89 -4.67 -9.43
CA LYS A 323 -14.58 -3.93 -10.66
C LYS A 323 -15.82 -3.63 -11.50
N GLY A 324 -16.88 -4.44 -11.38
CA GLY A 324 -18.16 -4.25 -12.08
C GLY A 324 -19.01 -3.12 -11.49
N TYR A 325 -18.76 -2.67 -10.26
CA TYR A 325 -19.53 -1.57 -9.64
C TYR A 325 -19.22 -0.22 -10.27
N PRO A 326 -20.13 0.78 -10.15
CA PRO A 326 -19.89 2.12 -10.66
C PRO A 326 -18.61 2.76 -10.09
N GLN A 327 -18.46 2.82 -8.77
CA GLN A 327 -17.24 3.25 -8.10
C GLN A 327 -16.26 2.08 -8.03
N LYS A 328 -15.05 2.26 -8.58
CA LYS A 328 -14.05 1.20 -8.70
C LYS A 328 -12.83 1.49 -7.85
N SER A 329 -12.26 0.44 -7.29
CA SER A 329 -11.00 0.53 -6.54
C SER A 329 -9.79 0.60 -7.47
N PHE A 330 -8.71 1.21 -6.99
CA PHE A 330 -7.44 1.34 -7.68
C PHE A 330 -6.29 0.77 -6.85
N ALA A 331 -5.28 0.26 -7.54
CA ALA A 331 -3.95 0.04 -6.98
C ALA A 331 -2.98 1.05 -7.61
N VAL A 332 -2.19 1.69 -6.75
CA VAL A 332 -1.12 2.60 -7.12
C VAL A 332 0.20 1.85 -6.96
N PHE A 333 1.00 1.81 -8.03
CA PHE A 333 2.29 1.15 -8.06
C PHE A 333 3.40 2.17 -8.25
N LEU A 334 4.33 2.18 -7.34
CA LEU A 334 5.49 3.05 -7.35
C LEU A 334 6.66 2.31 -8.00
N ARG A 335 6.58 2.15 -9.33
CA ARG A 335 7.59 1.43 -10.09
C ARG A 335 8.60 2.40 -10.70
N ARG A 336 9.86 2.02 -10.75
CA ARG A 336 10.94 2.83 -11.35
C ARG A 336 10.60 3.33 -12.76
N LYS A 337 9.90 2.54 -13.58
CA LYS A 337 9.45 3.00 -14.92
C LYS A 337 8.51 4.21 -14.92
N HIS A 338 7.97 4.60 -13.75
CA HIS A 338 7.11 5.77 -13.60
C HIS A 338 7.77 6.86 -12.75
N GLY A 339 8.61 6.48 -11.77
CA GLY A 339 9.17 7.42 -10.81
C GLY A 339 10.22 6.76 -9.90
N SER A 340 10.27 7.18 -8.63
CA SER A 340 11.27 6.76 -7.64
C SER A 340 11.26 5.27 -7.29
N GLY A 341 10.21 4.54 -7.63
CA GLY A 341 10.06 3.11 -7.30
C GLY A 341 9.56 2.84 -5.88
N ARG A 342 9.59 3.83 -4.99
CA ARG A 342 9.17 3.73 -3.60
C ARG A 342 8.64 5.09 -3.12
N LEU A 343 7.76 5.06 -2.13
CA LEU A 343 7.27 6.22 -1.38
C LEU A 343 7.86 6.17 0.02
N ASP A 344 8.76 7.09 0.32
CA ASP A 344 9.33 7.31 1.65
C ASP A 344 8.51 8.40 2.35
N TYR A 345 7.36 8.01 2.86
CA TYR A 345 6.39 8.88 3.53
C TYR A 345 5.53 8.04 4.48
N GLU A 346 5.24 8.54 5.68
CA GLU A 346 4.36 7.89 6.65
C GLU A 346 2.90 7.92 6.15
N LEU A 347 2.57 7.03 5.23
CA LEU A 347 1.26 6.98 4.59
C LEU A 347 0.14 6.65 5.59
N PHE A 348 0.45 5.83 6.58
CA PHE A 348 -0.45 5.42 7.66
C PHE A 348 0.16 5.81 9.01
N PRO A 349 -0.32 6.90 9.64
CA PRO A 349 0.22 7.38 10.90
C PRO A 349 0.23 6.31 12.00
N GLY A 350 1.39 6.08 12.60
CA GLY A 350 1.60 5.11 13.67
C GLY A 350 2.01 3.71 13.19
N GLU A 351 2.10 3.46 11.89
CA GLU A 351 2.69 2.24 11.36
C GLU A 351 4.22 2.42 11.22
N ASN A 352 4.97 1.44 11.72
CA ASN A 352 6.44 1.46 11.62
C ASN A 352 6.87 0.80 10.31
N VAL A 353 6.68 1.48 9.18
CA VAL A 353 7.02 1.01 7.85
C VAL A 353 7.90 2.04 7.16
N ASP A 354 9.08 1.64 6.72
CA ASP A 354 10.08 2.52 6.10
C ASP A 354 9.64 3.15 4.77
N GLY A 355 8.63 2.59 4.12
CA GLY A 355 8.11 3.09 2.85
C GLY A 355 7.32 2.05 2.07
N TYR A 356 6.71 2.48 0.96
CA TYR A 356 5.73 1.69 0.23
C TYR A 356 6.09 1.60 -1.26
N GLU A 357 6.09 0.41 -1.86
CA GLU A 357 6.15 0.19 -3.32
C GLU A 357 4.77 0.22 -3.97
N SER A 358 3.71 0.09 -3.18
CA SER A 358 2.33 0.16 -3.66
C SER A 358 1.34 0.32 -2.52
N PHE A 359 0.21 0.95 -2.83
CA PHE A 359 -0.94 1.04 -1.93
C PHE A 359 -2.25 0.91 -2.74
N THR A 360 -3.37 0.81 -2.06
CA THR A 360 -4.68 0.70 -2.71
C THR A 360 -5.65 1.78 -2.24
N LEU A 361 -6.50 2.21 -3.15
CA LEU A 361 -7.66 3.06 -2.91
C LEU A 361 -8.89 2.16 -3.08
N ARG A 362 -9.44 1.63 -1.97
CA ARG A 362 -10.58 0.71 -1.97
C ARG A 362 -11.90 1.42 -1.77
N THR A 363 -12.92 0.97 -2.47
CA THR A 363 -14.31 1.45 -2.34
C THR A 363 -15.14 0.60 -1.38
N SER A 364 -14.48 -0.14 -0.47
CA SER A 364 -15.10 -1.11 0.45
C SER A 364 -15.78 -2.33 -0.22
N GLY A 365 -15.39 -2.65 -1.45
CA GLY A 365 -15.85 -3.86 -2.11
C GLY A 365 -17.38 -3.94 -2.22
N ASN A 366 -17.99 -4.91 -1.56
CA ASN A 366 -19.44 -5.10 -1.56
C ASN A 366 -20.18 -4.13 -0.62
N ASP A 367 -19.47 -3.47 0.30
CA ASP A 367 -19.99 -2.53 1.28
C ASP A 367 -20.03 -1.09 0.74
N ASN A 368 -20.57 -0.87 -0.48
CA ASN A 368 -20.71 0.45 -1.08
C ASN A 368 -22.07 0.64 -1.80
N PRO A 369 -22.54 1.88 -2.03
CA PRO A 369 -23.83 2.15 -2.65
C PRO A 369 -24.02 1.49 -4.02
N GLY A 370 -22.95 1.39 -4.81
CA GLY A 370 -23.02 0.79 -6.15
C GLY A 370 -23.30 -0.71 -6.12
N SER A 371 -22.95 -1.43 -5.05
CA SER A 371 -23.26 -2.84 -4.90
C SER A 371 -24.77 -3.07 -4.72
N HIS A 372 -25.44 -2.22 -3.97
CA HIS A 372 -26.86 -2.28 -3.70
C HIS A 372 -27.71 -2.17 -4.97
N HIS A 373 -27.31 -1.34 -5.92
CA HIS A 373 -28.03 -1.17 -7.19
C HIS A 373 -27.85 -2.32 -8.18
N VAL A 374 -26.79 -3.10 -8.04
CA VAL A 374 -26.44 -4.18 -8.98
C VAL A 374 -26.88 -5.55 -8.44
N ARG A 375 -26.93 -5.70 -7.13
CA ARG A 375 -27.29 -6.95 -6.44
C ARG A 375 -28.44 -6.72 -5.47
N THR A 376 -29.63 -7.06 -5.89
CA THR A 376 -30.88 -6.89 -5.11
C THR A 376 -30.95 -7.73 -3.86
N TYR A 377 -30.04 -8.68 -3.68
CA TYR A 377 -29.96 -9.55 -2.50
C TYR A 377 -29.02 -9.04 -1.39
N PHE A 378 -28.23 -8.00 -1.62
CA PHE A 378 -27.61 -7.26 -0.52
C PHE A 378 -28.68 -6.46 0.17
N THR A 379 -28.96 -6.83 1.39
CA THR A 379 -30.10 -6.31 2.12
C THR A 379 -29.68 -5.20 3.09
N ASP A 380 -30.50 -4.96 4.03
CA ASP A 380 -30.60 -3.88 4.99
C ASP A 380 -29.29 -3.39 5.67
N GLY A 381 -28.16 -4.01 5.41
CA GLY A 381 -26.85 -3.65 5.99
C GLY A 381 -25.79 -3.16 5.00
N SER A 382 -26.11 -2.99 3.70
CA SER A 382 -25.14 -2.60 2.70
C SER A 382 -24.75 -1.11 2.78
N TYR A 383 -23.56 -0.81 2.32
CA TYR A 383 -22.87 0.48 2.24
C TYR A 383 -22.65 1.27 3.54
N THR A 384 -21.83 0.74 4.41
CA THR A 384 -21.22 1.53 5.50
C THR A 384 -19.91 2.19 5.06
N LEU A 385 -19.26 1.66 4.04
CA LEU A 385 -18.00 2.08 3.41
C LEU A 385 -16.73 1.73 4.20
N PHE A 386 -16.83 1.05 5.34
CA PHE A 386 -15.66 0.72 6.16
C PHE A 386 -15.70 -0.65 6.85
N ARG A 387 -16.62 -1.53 6.46
CA ARG A 387 -16.83 -2.83 7.13
C ARG A 387 -15.55 -3.68 7.16
N ASP A 388 -14.89 -3.87 6.01
CA ASP A 388 -13.60 -4.56 5.93
C ASP A 388 -12.50 -3.85 6.76
N ALA A 389 -12.43 -2.53 6.70
CA ALA A 389 -11.48 -1.75 7.48
C ALA A 389 -11.68 -1.90 8.99
N LEU A 390 -12.93 -1.92 9.46
CA LEU A 390 -13.26 -2.16 10.86
C LEU A 390 -12.70 -3.50 11.34
N MET A 391 -12.90 -4.57 10.55
CA MET A 391 -12.45 -5.91 10.92
C MET A 391 -10.93 -6.00 11.05
N HIS A 392 -10.19 -5.36 10.16
CA HIS A 392 -8.74 -5.22 10.29
C HIS A 392 -8.35 -4.45 11.57
N ARG A 393 -9.00 -3.33 11.85
CA ARG A 393 -8.74 -2.54 13.05
C ARG A 393 -9.11 -3.23 14.36
N LEU A 394 -10.04 -4.17 14.35
CA LEU A 394 -10.36 -5.00 15.52
C LEU A 394 -9.24 -5.99 15.85
N LEU A 395 -8.40 -6.31 14.88
CA LEU A 395 -7.31 -7.28 15.02
C LEU A 395 -5.91 -6.63 15.07
N GLU A 396 -5.81 -5.30 15.10
CA GLU A 396 -4.54 -4.60 15.32
C GLU A 396 -3.84 -5.15 16.58
N GLY A 397 -2.56 -5.51 16.45
CA GLY A 397 -1.77 -6.12 17.52
C GLY A 397 -2.12 -7.57 17.88
N ALA A 398 -3.00 -8.25 17.10
CA ALA A 398 -3.12 -9.70 17.14
C ALA A 398 -2.01 -10.36 16.33
N ASP A 399 -1.72 -11.65 16.60
CA ASP A 399 -0.80 -12.43 15.77
C ASP A 399 -1.47 -12.83 14.44
N LEU A 400 -1.73 -11.82 13.62
CA LEU A 400 -2.35 -11.95 12.30
C LEU A 400 -2.01 -10.71 11.47
N GLU A 401 -1.59 -10.91 10.24
CA GLU A 401 -1.29 -9.83 9.31
C GLU A 401 -2.57 -9.11 8.90
N THR A 402 -2.65 -7.81 9.23
CA THR A 402 -3.78 -6.92 8.94
C THR A 402 -3.33 -5.76 8.06
N GLN A 403 -4.24 -5.07 7.42
CA GLN A 403 -3.94 -3.89 6.61
C GLN A 403 -4.24 -2.61 7.39
N ALA A 404 -3.32 -1.66 7.36
CA ALA A 404 -3.58 -0.31 7.80
C ALA A 404 -4.74 0.33 7.02
N TYR A 405 -5.41 1.28 7.65
CA TYR A 405 -6.58 1.97 7.12
C TYR A 405 -6.51 3.47 7.37
N ARG A 406 -6.75 4.23 6.30
CA ARG A 406 -6.90 5.67 6.36
C ARG A 406 -7.98 6.10 5.36
N PRO A 407 -9.09 6.75 5.77
CA PRO A 407 -10.07 7.26 4.81
C PRO A 407 -9.49 8.48 4.09
N ALA A 408 -9.80 8.60 2.81
CA ALA A 408 -9.35 9.72 1.98
C ALA A 408 -10.40 10.06 0.91
N ILE A 409 -10.44 11.32 0.52
CA ILE A 409 -11.20 11.78 -0.63
C ILE A 409 -10.35 11.64 -1.89
N VAL A 410 -10.91 11.10 -2.96
CA VAL A 410 -10.21 10.96 -4.24
C VAL A 410 -10.76 11.94 -5.25
N TYR A 411 -9.85 12.62 -5.94
CA TYR A 411 -10.12 13.39 -7.16
C TYR A 411 -9.39 12.75 -8.34
N ILE A 412 -10.04 12.68 -9.49
CA ILE A 412 -9.41 12.26 -10.74
C ILE A 412 -9.54 13.40 -11.75
N ASN A 413 -8.42 13.88 -12.24
CA ASN A 413 -8.35 14.99 -13.18
C ASN A 413 -9.11 16.27 -12.73
N GLY A 414 -9.09 16.52 -11.40
CA GLY A 414 -9.77 17.67 -10.80
C GLY A 414 -11.27 17.48 -10.53
N GLU A 415 -11.84 16.34 -10.90
CA GLU A 415 -13.24 16.00 -10.62
C GLU A 415 -13.32 15.15 -9.33
N TYR A 416 -14.29 15.47 -8.47
CA TYR A 416 -14.55 14.71 -7.24
C TYR A 416 -14.94 13.26 -7.58
N PHE A 417 -14.23 12.29 -7.01
CA PHE A 417 -14.44 10.88 -7.32
C PHE A 417 -14.97 10.06 -6.13
N GLY A 418 -15.00 10.64 -4.94
CA GLY A 418 -15.65 10.07 -3.76
C GLY A 418 -14.73 9.74 -2.60
N LEU A 419 -15.33 9.17 -1.57
CA LEU A 419 -14.66 8.62 -0.39
C LEU A 419 -14.06 7.26 -0.73
N TYR A 420 -12.80 7.06 -0.35
CA TYR A 420 -12.05 5.81 -0.51
C TYR A 420 -11.36 5.42 0.79
N ASN A 421 -11.09 4.15 0.93
CA ASN A 421 -10.22 3.59 1.96
C ASN A 421 -8.82 3.46 1.38
N LEU A 422 -7.91 4.32 1.80
CA LEU A 422 -6.49 4.15 1.57
C LEU A 422 -6.04 2.94 2.42
N ARG A 423 -5.44 1.94 1.78
CA ARG A 423 -5.04 0.68 2.41
C ARG A 423 -3.68 0.24 1.88
N GLU A 424 -2.94 -0.44 2.70
CA GLU A 424 -1.78 -1.20 2.23
C GLU A 424 -2.20 -2.24 1.20
N LYS A 425 -1.28 -2.58 0.31
CA LYS A 425 -1.48 -3.68 -0.63
C LYS A 425 -0.77 -4.92 -0.11
N MET A 426 -1.53 -5.93 0.35
CA MET A 426 -0.98 -7.22 0.80
C MET A 426 -0.25 -7.93 -0.35
N SER A 427 1.04 -7.66 -0.46
CA SER A 427 1.98 -8.20 -1.45
C SER A 427 3.23 -8.71 -0.74
N GLU A 428 4.22 -9.17 -1.51
CA GLU A 428 5.54 -9.52 -1.00
C GLU A 428 6.23 -8.36 -0.27
N HIS A 429 6.08 -7.14 -0.77
CA HIS A 429 6.67 -5.94 -0.16
C HIS A 429 5.99 -5.59 1.17
N TYR A 430 4.67 -5.77 1.26
CA TYR A 430 3.95 -5.62 2.52
C TYR A 430 4.49 -6.59 3.59
N ILE A 431 4.64 -7.88 3.23
CA ILE A 431 5.15 -8.89 4.16
C ILE A 431 6.59 -8.54 4.58
N ALA A 432 7.43 -8.16 3.63
CA ALA A 432 8.82 -7.80 3.89
C ALA A 432 8.97 -6.59 4.81
N SER A 433 8.17 -5.54 4.62
CA SER A 433 8.25 -4.32 5.41
C SER A 433 7.75 -4.49 6.86
N HIS A 434 6.80 -5.41 7.09
CA HIS A 434 6.25 -5.66 8.43
C HIS A 434 7.00 -6.75 9.21
N LEU A 435 7.68 -7.71 8.53
CA LEU A 435 8.21 -8.92 9.16
C LEU A 435 9.70 -9.18 8.88
N GLU A 436 10.40 -8.22 8.31
CA GLU A 436 11.86 -8.27 8.04
C GLU A 436 12.30 -9.53 7.25
N VAL A 437 11.49 -9.96 6.28
CA VAL A 437 11.76 -11.12 5.44
C VAL A 437 12.12 -10.68 4.02
N ASN A 438 12.88 -11.51 3.28
CA ASN A 438 13.25 -11.20 1.90
C ASN A 438 12.03 -11.36 0.96
N PRO A 439 11.56 -10.27 0.29
CA PRO A 439 10.40 -10.32 -0.59
C PRO A 439 10.58 -11.28 -1.77
N ASP A 440 11.81 -11.54 -2.23
CA ASP A 440 12.09 -12.45 -3.35
C ASP A 440 12.03 -13.93 -2.97
N LYS A 441 12.08 -14.22 -1.67
CA LYS A 441 12.01 -15.59 -1.13
C LYS A 441 10.64 -15.92 -0.53
N LEU A 442 9.56 -15.36 -1.08
CA LEU A 442 8.21 -15.61 -0.57
C LEU A 442 7.40 -16.52 -1.49
N ASN A 443 6.64 -17.42 -0.87
CA ASN A 443 5.49 -18.08 -1.46
C ASN A 443 4.23 -17.42 -0.95
N ILE A 444 3.40 -16.88 -1.84
CA ILE A 444 2.12 -16.24 -1.51
C ILE A 444 1.02 -16.89 -2.32
N ILE A 445 -0.02 -17.35 -1.63
CA ILE A 445 -1.16 -18.07 -2.20
C ILE A 445 -2.44 -17.31 -1.88
N GLN A 446 -3.35 -17.25 -2.83
CA GLN A 446 -4.70 -16.73 -2.65
C GLN A 446 -5.73 -17.78 -3.05
N SER A 447 -6.86 -17.83 -2.33
CA SER A 447 -7.99 -18.73 -2.63
C SER A 447 -7.60 -20.22 -2.72
N HIS A 448 -6.70 -20.68 -1.87
CA HIS A 448 -6.18 -22.06 -1.75
C HIS A 448 -5.40 -22.61 -2.95
N SER A 449 -5.48 -22.02 -4.13
CA SER A 449 -4.83 -22.54 -5.34
C SER A 449 -4.32 -21.47 -6.29
N GLY A 450 -4.65 -20.20 -6.06
CA GLY A 450 -4.17 -19.08 -6.84
C GLY A 450 -2.75 -18.69 -6.41
N LEU A 451 -1.77 -18.93 -7.26
CA LEU A 451 -0.39 -18.51 -7.02
C LEU A 451 -0.27 -16.99 -7.25
N VAL A 452 0.15 -16.27 -6.21
CA VAL A 452 0.46 -14.83 -6.30
C VAL A 452 1.95 -14.61 -6.51
N LYS A 453 2.80 -15.34 -5.74
CA LYS A 453 4.26 -15.32 -5.88
C LYS A 453 4.86 -16.66 -5.46
N GLY A 454 6.01 -17.02 -6.00
CA GLY A 454 6.77 -18.21 -5.65
C GLY A 454 6.18 -19.51 -6.18
N SER A 455 5.91 -20.50 -5.31
CA SER A 455 5.49 -21.85 -5.67
C SER A 455 4.42 -22.42 -4.78
N LEU A 456 3.51 -23.24 -5.35
CA LEU A 456 2.49 -24.01 -4.61
C LEU A 456 3.06 -25.32 -4.00
N ARG A 457 4.30 -25.70 -4.32
CA ARG A 457 4.86 -27.02 -3.96
C ARG A 457 4.77 -27.29 -2.45
N ASP A 458 5.26 -26.37 -1.64
CA ASP A 458 5.31 -26.55 -0.19
C ASP A 458 3.92 -26.61 0.43
N TYR A 459 2.99 -25.79 -0.04
CA TYR A 459 1.59 -25.80 0.42
C TYR A 459 0.92 -27.12 0.08
N ASN A 460 1.05 -27.57 -1.15
CA ASN A 460 0.48 -28.85 -1.59
C ASN A 460 1.11 -30.03 -0.84
N SER A 461 2.42 -29.98 -0.58
CA SER A 461 3.13 -31.02 0.21
C SER A 461 2.60 -31.09 1.63
N MET A 462 2.37 -29.95 2.29
CA MET A 462 1.76 -29.86 3.62
C MET A 462 0.34 -30.45 3.61
N VAL A 463 -0.51 -30.03 2.68
CA VAL A 463 -1.90 -30.50 2.61
C VAL A 463 -1.94 -32.00 2.32
N ASN A 464 -1.12 -32.49 1.40
CA ASN A 464 -1.03 -33.92 1.07
C ASN A 464 -0.53 -34.75 2.26
N TYR A 465 0.46 -34.26 3.02
CA TYR A 465 0.92 -34.90 4.24
C TYR A 465 -0.23 -35.03 5.25
N ILE A 466 -0.94 -33.95 5.53
CA ILE A 466 -2.07 -33.95 6.47
C ILE A 466 -3.16 -34.93 5.99
N GLN A 467 -3.51 -34.91 4.71
CA GLN A 467 -4.51 -35.83 4.14
C GLN A 467 -4.11 -37.29 4.30
N LYS A 468 -2.84 -37.63 4.00
CA LYS A 468 -2.32 -38.99 4.12
C LYS A 468 -2.39 -39.48 5.56
N GLU A 469 -1.90 -38.71 6.52
CA GLU A 469 -1.79 -39.10 7.93
C GLU A 469 -3.17 -39.16 8.64
N THR A 470 -4.18 -38.47 8.11
CA THR A 470 -5.50 -38.36 8.75
C THR A 470 -6.62 -39.16 8.06
N ARG A 471 -6.32 -39.80 6.92
CA ARG A 471 -7.30 -40.47 6.05
C ARG A 471 -8.19 -41.49 6.78
N PHE A 472 -7.59 -42.28 7.68
CA PHE A 472 -8.26 -43.41 8.36
C PHE A 472 -8.33 -43.19 9.89
N SER A 473 -8.04 -42.03 10.38
CA SER A 473 -8.00 -41.74 11.81
C SER A 473 -9.15 -40.82 12.21
N VAL A 474 -9.91 -41.20 13.25
CA VAL A 474 -10.97 -40.33 13.82
C VAL A 474 -10.32 -39.14 14.56
N ASN A 475 -9.28 -39.41 15.34
CA ASN A 475 -8.56 -38.39 16.08
C ASN A 475 -7.21 -38.04 15.39
N LEU A 476 -6.81 -36.79 15.45
CA LEU A 476 -5.48 -36.37 15.00
C LEU A 476 -4.44 -36.69 16.08
N LYS A 477 -3.57 -37.65 15.78
CA LYS A 477 -2.53 -38.12 16.72
C LYS A 477 -1.54 -36.99 17.08
N GLU A 478 -1.13 -36.95 18.31
CA GLU A 478 -0.18 -35.94 18.83
C GLU A 478 1.10 -35.81 17.98
N LYS A 479 1.73 -36.93 17.63
CA LYS A 479 2.93 -36.93 16.78
C LYS A 479 2.70 -36.25 15.43
N VAL A 480 1.53 -36.48 14.81
CA VAL A 480 1.17 -35.85 13.52
C VAL A 480 0.91 -34.36 13.73
N TYR A 481 0.23 -34.00 14.82
CA TYR A 481 -0.02 -32.58 15.14
C TYR A 481 1.29 -31.81 15.37
N ARG A 482 2.25 -32.36 16.12
CA ARG A 482 3.59 -31.75 16.30
C ARG A 482 4.30 -31.54 14.98
N GLN A 483 4.20 -32.50 14.03
CA GLN A 483 4.76 -32.31 12.70
C GLN A 483 4.04 -31.20 11.92
N ILE A 484 2.70 -31.07 12.03
CA ILE A 484 1.96 -29.99 11.38
C ILE A 484 2.40 -28.63 11.92
N GLN A 485 2.65 -28.50 13.23
CA GLN A 485 3.16 -27.26 13.83
C GLN A 485 4.53 -26.81 13.30
N THR A 486 5.31 -27.71 12.69
CA THR A 486 6.55 -27.34 11.98
C THR A 486 6.30 -26.83 10.55
N LEU A 487 5.15 -27.09 9.98
CA LEU A 487 4.78 -26.76 8.59
C LEU A 487 3.92 -25.50 8.51
N MET A 488 3.03 -25.30 9.50
CA MET A 488 2.16 -24.12 9.57
C MET A 488 2.13 -23.55 10.99
N ASP A 489 1.91 -22.24 11.06
CA ASP A 489 1.70 -21.54 12.31
C ASP A 489 0.24 -21.75 12.77
N THR A 490 0.07 -22.72 13.66
CA THR A 490 -1.27 -23.11 14.14
C THR A 490 -1.90 -22.03 15.01
N ASP A 491 -1.12 -21.18 15.66
CA ASP A 491 -1.60 -20.11 16.53
C ASP A 491 -2.14 -18.93 15.68
N ASN A 492 -1.38 -18.52 14.65
CA ASN A 492 -1.84 -17.59 13.62
C ASN A 492 -3.10 -18.10 12.91
N PHE A 493 -3.13 -19.40 12.55
CA PHE A 493 -4.29 -20.01 11.90
C PHE A 493 -5.53 -19.99 12.78
N ILE A 494 -5.40 -20.30 14.09
CA ILE A 494 -6.49 -20.19 15.08
C ILE A 494 -7.01 -18.75 15.11
N THR A 495 -6.11 -17.77 15.22
CA THR A 495 -6.46 -16.35 15.24
C THR A 495 -7.27 -15.96 14.01
N HIS A 496 -6.84 -16.38 12.82
CA HIS A 496 -7.57 -16.15 11.57
C HIS A 496 -8.99 -16.78 11.60
N GLN A 497 -9.11 -18.05 11.94
CA GLN A 497 -10.38 -18.77 11.90
C GLN A 497 -11.38 -18.28 12.94
N VAL A 498 -10.92 -17.95 14.15
CA VAL A 498 -11.74 -17.34 15.22
C VAL A 498 -12.26 -15.97 14.78
N SER A 499 -11.44 -15.19 14.10
CA SER A 499 -11.82 -13.87 13.58
C SER A 499 -12.90 -13.99 12.50
N VAL A 500 -12.72 -14.89 11.55
CA VAL A 500 -13.73 -15.19 10.51
C VAL A 500 -15.04 -15.66 11.12
N ALA A 501 -14.99 -16.51 12.16
CA ALA A 501 -16.17 -16.96 12.88
C ALA A 501 -16.90 -15.81 13.58
N TYR A 502 -16.17 -14.92 14.29
CA TYR A 502 -16.77 -13.76 14.94
C TYR A 502 -17.38 -12.78 13.94
N PHE A 503 -16.66 -12.45 12.86
CA PHE A 503 -17.15 -11.53 11.83
C PHE A 503 -18.36 -12.06 11.07
N GLN A 504 -18.64 -13.36 11.18
CA GLN A 504 -19.66 -14.05 10.40
C GLN A 504 -19.45 -13.83 8.89
N ASN A 505 -18.18 -13.91 8.48
CA ASN A 505 -17.83 -13.78 7.08
C ASN A 505 -18.08 -15.11 6.35
N PHE A 506 -19.09 -15.15 5.49
CA PHE A 506 -19.42 -16.35 4.71
C PHE A 506 -18.53 -16.52 3.46
N ASP A 507 -17.72 -15.53 3.09
CA ASP A 507 -16.86 -15.62 1.90
C ASP A 507 -15.48 -16.21 2.21
N ILE A 508 -15.46 -17.34 2.93
CA ILE A 508 -14.22 -18.00 3.40
C ILE A 508 -13.33 -18.58 2.28
N GLY A 509 -13.79 -18.52 1.03
CA GLY A 509 -12.96 -18.86 -0.12
C GLY A 509 -11.89 -17.81 -0.43
N ASN A 510 -12.08 -16.58 0.01
CA ASN A 510 -11.14 -15.47 -0.15
C ASN A 510 -10.12 -15.46 1.00
N ILE A 511 -9.17 -16.40 0.96
CA ILE A 511 -8.05 -16.41 1.90
C ILE A 511 -6.76 -15.98 1.21
N LYS A 512 -5.81 -15.51 2.02
CA LYS A 512 -4.43 -15.31 1.61
C LYS A 512 -3.51 -15.91 2.67
N CYS A 513 -2.49 -16.65 2.23
CA CYS A 513 -1.46 -17.19 3.11
C CYS A 513 -0.09 -17.08 2.46
N TRP A 514 0.93 -17.09 3.28
CA TRP A 514 2.31 -16.91 2.85
C TRP A 514 3.29 -17.76 3.66
N LYS A 515 4.47 -17.98 3.10
CA LYS A 515 5.61 -18.63 3.74
C LYS A 515 6.89 -18.15 3.08
N GLU A 516 7.94 -17.90 3.88
CA GLU A 516 9.29 -17.71 3.35
C GLU A 516 9.87 -19.04 2.87
N GLN A 517 10.66 -19.02 1.79
CA GLN A 517 11.28 -20.22 1.19
C GLN A 517 12.51 -20.73 1.97
N THR A 518 12.70 -20.23 3.19
CA THR A 518 13.80 -20.60 4.07
C THR A 518 13.41 -21.82 4.92
N THR A 519 14.39 -22.67 5.26
CA THR A 519 14.17 -23.86 6.10
C THR A 519 13.71 -23.44 7.52
N GLY A 520 12.71 -24.15 8.03
CA GLY A 520 12.16 -23.90 9.38
C GLY A 520 11.05 -22.85 9.43
N THR A 521 10.75 -22.16 8.34
CA THR A 521 9.62 -21.24 8.26
C THR A 521 8.29 -21.98 8.09
N ARG A 522 7.19 -21.33 8.50
CA ARG A 522 5.85 -21.93 8.58
C ARG A 522 4.86 -21.14 7.74
N TRP A 523 3.82 -21.79 7.21
CA TRP A 523 2.69 -21.11 6.57
C TRP A 523 1.93 -20.26 7.57
N ARG A 524 1.64 -19.00 7.22
CA ARG A 524 0.86 -18.04 7.99
C ARG A 524 -0.30 -17.51 7.15
N TRP A 525 -1.42 -17.21 7.79
CA TRP A 525 -2.62 -16.65 7.18
C TRP A 525 -2.69 -15.15 7.43
N MET A 526 -3.23 -14.43 6.45
CA MET A 526 -3.44 -12.99 6.48
C MET A 526 -4.94 -12.72 6.51
N LEU A 527 -5.37 -11.68 7.22
CA LEU A 527 -6.75 -11.22 7.11
C LEU A 527 -6.95 -10.56 5.74
N PHE A 528 -7.86 -11.08 4.94
CA PHE A 528 -8.03 -10.64 3.55
C PHE A 528 -9.50 -10.69 3.12
N ASP A 529 -9.99 -9.57 2.53
CA ASP A 529 -11.31 -9.44 1.90
C ASP A 529 -12.49 -9.81 2.80
N GLN A 530 -12.66 -9.06 3.90
CA GLN A 530 -13.64 -9.37 4.94
C GLN A 530 -14.98 -8.62 4.78
N ASP A 531 -15.23 -7.99 3.64
CA ASP A 531 -16.39 -7.10 3.44
C ASP A 531 -17.78 -7.78 3.53
N TYR A 532 -17.82 -9.10 3.52
CA TYR A 532 -19.05 -9.89 3.70
C TYR A 532 -19.45 -10.14 5.16
N GLY A 533 -18.68 -9.69 6.14
CA GLY A 533 -19.00 -9.85 7.56
C GLY A 533 -19.98 -8.81 8.10
N PHE A 534 -20.25 -8.85 9.41
CA PHE A 534 -21.09 -7.91 10.16
C PHE A 534 -22.48 -7.71 9.55
N ASN A 535 -23.16 -8.81 9.20
CA ASN A 535 -24.49 -8.80 8.60
C ASN A 535 -24.61 -7.98 7.29
N LEU A 536 -23.53 -7.85 6.49
CA LEU A 536 -23.68 -7.38 5.11
C LEU A 536 -24.61 -8.30 4.35
N TRP A 537 -24.49 -9.56 4.62
CA TRP A 537 -25.24 -10.64 4.06
C TRP A 537 -26.26 -11.15 5.08
N ASN A 538 -27.54 -11.01 4.79
CA ASN A 538 -28.59 -11.69 5.54
C ASN A 538 -28.83 -13.06 4.88
N PRO A 539 -28.54 -14.17 5.54
CA PRO A 539 -28.73 -15.51 4.98
C PRO A 539 -30.18 -15.75 4.53
N ASP A 540 -31.17 -15.30 5.27
CA ASP A 540 -32.60 -15.54 4.98
C ASP A 540 -33.08 -14.94 3.64
N LYS A 541 -32.43 -13.85 3.17
CA LYS A 541 -32.79 -13.20 1.90
C LYS A 541 -31.90 -13.60 0.73
N TYR A 542 -30.70 -14.10 0.97
CA TYR A 542 -29.76 -14.55 -0.07
C TYR A 542 -30.16 -15.89 -0.68
N ILE A 543 -30.82 -16.73 0.09
CA ILE A 543 -31.27 -18.10 -0.25
C ILE A 543 -32.09 -18.10 -1.52
N SER A 544 -33.01 -17.13 -1.67
CA SER A 544 -33.90 -17.07 -2.83
C SER A 544 -33.23 -16.68 -4.14
N ALA A 545 -32.07 -15.99 -4.06
CA ALA A 545 -31.41 -15.41 -5.24
C ALA A 545 -30.33 -16.30 -5.87
N MET A 546 -29.71 -17.20 -5.08
CA MET A 546 -28.60 -18.04 -5.55
C MET A 546 -28.94 -19.53 -5.60
N HIS A 547 -30.15 -19.94 -5.32
CA HIS A 547 -30.60 -21.36 -5.21
C HIS A 547 -29.70 -22.21 -4.29
N ARG A 548 -29.07 -21.61 -3.30
CA ARG A 548 -28.17 -22.28 -2.34
C ARG A 548 -28.68 -22.04 -0.94
N ASP A 549 -28.96 -23.10 -0.28
CA ASP A 549 -29.47 -23.08 1.09
C ASP A 549 -28.35 -22.92 2.09
N TYR A 550 -28.16 -21.69 2.60
CA TYR A 550 -27.29 -21.41 3.75
C TYR A 550 -28.11 -21.17 5.03
N SER A 551 -29.42 -21.22 4.96
CA SER A 551 -30.29 -21.18 6.14
C SER A 551 -30.08 -22.38 7.06
N ASP A 552 -29.46 -23.44 6.53
CA ASP A 552 -29.07 -24.61 7.30
C ASP A 552 -27.95 -24.34 8.32
N TYR A 553 -27.27 -23.18 8.27
CA TYR A 553 -26.16 -22.86 9.16
C TYR A 553 -26.54 -21.77 10.17
N ASP A 554 -27.29 -22.12 11.20
CA ASP A 554 -27.48 -21.23 12.36
C ASP A 554 -26.17 -20.99 13.15
N ASN A 555 -25.23 -21.93 13.03
CA ASN A 555 -23.97 -21.95 13.73
C ASN A 555 -22.78 -21.76 12.76
N MET A 556 -21.98 -20.70 12.97
CA MET A 556 -20.84 -20.40 12.10
C MET A 556 -19.75 -21.50 12.13
N PHE A 557 -19.61 -22.24 13.21
CA PHE A 557 -18.63 -23.33 13.29
C PHE A 557 -19.07 -24.54 12.45
N GLU A 558 -20.37 -24.80 12.33
CA GLU A 558 -20.88 -25.80 11.37
C GLU A 558 -20.51 -25.41 9.94
N PHE A 559 -20.70 -24.13 9.56
CA PHE A 559 -20.32 -23.61 8.25
C PHE A 559 -18.83 -23.77 7.96
N LEU A 560 -17.96 -23.44 8.93
CA LEU A 560 -16.50 -23.53 8.81
C LEU A 560 -15.96 -24.96 8.80
N THR A 561 -16.74 -25.94 9.25
CA THR A 561 -16.32 -27.35 9.34
C THR A 561 -17.11 -28.28 8.43
N ASP A 562 -18.03 -27.77 7.63
CA ASP A 562 -18.81 -28.58 6.68
C ASP A 562 -17.91 -29.37 5.73
N HIS A 563 -18.22 -30.64 5.53
CA HIS A 563 -17.52 -31.57 4.66
C HIS A 563 -18.40 -32.22 3.58
N THR A 564 -19.68 -31.88 3.58
CA THR A 564 -20.68 -32.49 2.68
C THR A 564 -20.58 -31.93 1.25
N LYS A 565 -20.14 -30.66 1.10
CA LYS A 565 -20.03 -29.96 -0.17
C LYS A 565 -18.65 -30.17 -0.80
N SER A 566 -18.58 -30.93 -1.88
CA SER A 566 -17.28 -31.31 -2.48
C SER A 566 -16.56 -30.22 -3.27
N ARG A 567 -17.26 -29.30 -3.94
CA ARG A 567 -16.69 -28.29 -4.85
C ARG A 567 -17.35 -26.91 -4.79
N GLU A 568 -18.31 -26.69 -3.95
CA GLU A 568 -19.07 -25.46 -3.92
C GLU A 568 -18.35 -24.32 -3.22
N TRP A 569 -18.51 -23.13 -3.77
CA TRP A 569 -18.14 -21.89 -3.11
C TRP A 569 -19.23 -21.51 -2.09
N PRO A 570 -18.88 -20.95 -0.91
CA PRO A 570 -17.53 -20.64 -0.42
C PRO A 570 -16.92 -21.71 0.50
N ASN A 571 -17.69 -22.68 1.04
CA ASN A 571 -17.26 -23.62 2.08
C ASN A 571 -17.12 -25.07 1.62
N GLY A 572 -16.77 -25.30 0.37
CA GLY A 572 -16.50 -26.65 -0.14
C GLY A 572 -15.46 -27.41 0.70
N SER A 573 -15.57 -28.73 0.75
CA SER A 573 -14.83 -29.62 1.66
C SER A 573 -13.30 -29.45 1.65
N LYS A 574 -12.72 -28.95 0.55
CA LYS A 574 -11.29 -28.60 0.49
C LYS A 574 -10.94 -27.33 1.27
N ARG A 575 -11.87 -26.37 1.35
CA ARG A 575 -11.65 -25.08 2.05
C ARG A 575 -11.76 -25.23 3.55
N THR A 576 -12.65 -26.09 4.01
CA THR A 576 -12.86 -26.40 5.44
C THR A 576 -11.89 -27.47 5.97
N PHE A 577 -11.11 -28.11 5.08
CA PHE A 577 -10.30 -29.28 5.39
C PHE A 577 -9.32 -29.08 6.54
N LEU A 578 -8.56 -28.00 6.53
CA LEU A 578 -7.54 -27.75 7.56
C LEU A 578 -8.18 -27.58 8.94
N LEU A 579 -9.17 -26.69 9.07
CA LEU A 579 -9.81 -26.43 10.36
C LEU A 579 -10.46 -27.69 10.92
N ARG A 580 -11.36 -28.34 10.17
CA ARG A 580 -12.05 -29.54 10.67
C ARG A 580 -11.11 -30.72 10.97
N THR A 581 -9.94 -30.77 10.32
CA THR A 581 -8.94 -31.80 10.60
C THR A 581 -8.15 -31.48 11.88
N LEU A 582 -7.73 -30.23 12.05
CA LEU A 582 -6.98 -29.79 13.23
C LEU A 582 -7.84 -29.84 14.50
N LEU A 583 -9.13 -29.52 14.43
CA LEU A 583 -10.06 -29.64 15.56
C LEU A 583 -10.22 -31.08 16.09
N ARG A 584 -9.73 -32.10 15.39
CA ARG A 584 -9.67 -33.49 15.85
C ARG A 584 -8.50 -33.76 16.83
N ASN A 585 -7.58 -32.82 16.97
CA ASN A 585 -6.57 -32.82 18.03
C ASN A 585 -7.09 -32.06 19.25
N GLU A 586 -6.92 -32.64 20.44
CA GLU A 586 -7.45 -32.06 21.67
C GLU A 586 -6.78 -30.74 22.06
N GLU A 587 -5.47 -30.64 21.90
CA GLU A 587 -4.71 -29.40 22.20
C GLU A 587 -5.15 -28.27 21.25
N PHE A 588 -5.20 -28.52 19.95
CA PHE A 588 -5.65 -27.51 18.97
C PHE A 588 -7.09 -27.07 19.26
N ARG A 589 -7.99 -28.00 19.57
CA ARG A 589 -9.39 -27.70 19.88
C ARG A 589 -9.50 -26.85 21.16
N THR A 590 -8.74 -27.19 22.19
CA THR A 590 -8.67 -26.41 23.43
C THR A 590 -8.16 -24.99 23.18
N ASP A 591 -7.08 -24.83 22.41
CA ASP A 591 -6.51 -23.54 22.09
C ASP A 591 -7.46 -22.70 21.19
N PHE A 592 -8.19 -23.35 20.28
CA PHE A 592 -9.20 -22.71 19.46
C PHE A 592 -10.36 -22.16 20.28
N ILE A 593 -10.95 -22.97 21.18
CA ILE A 593 -12.05 -22.54 22.05
C ILE A 593 -11.58 -21.43 22.99
N ASN A 594 -10.41 -21.56 23.58
CA ASN A 594 -9.82 -20.54 24.45
C ASN A 594 -9.54 -19.23 23.70
N ARG A 595 -9.05 -19.27 22.46
CA ARG A 595 -8.85 -18.06 21.66
C ARG A 595 -10.17 -17.36 21.35
N CYS A 596 -11.26 -18.11 21.08
CA CYS A 596 -12.59 -17.52 20.97
C CYS A 596 -13.00 -16.82 22.26
N ALA A 597 -12.84 -17.48 23.42
CA ALA A 597 -13.16 -16.90 24.72
C ALA A 597 -12.32 -15.65 25.01
N ASP A 598 -11.02 -15.72 24.80
CA ASP A 598 -10.09 -14.60 24.99
C ASP A 598 -10.49 -13.38 24.18
N PHE A 599 -10.82 -13.55 22.88
CA PHE A 599 -11.22 -12.44 22.03
C PHE A 599 -12.60 -11.89 22.42
N LEU A 600 -13.54 -12.74 22.82
CA LEU A 600 -14.85 -12.32 23.34
C LEU A 600 -14.74 -11.62 24.70
N ASN A 601 -13.70 -11.86 25.47
CA ASN A 601 -13.38 -11.18 26.73
C ASN A 601 -12.50 -9.94 26.56
N SER A 602 -12.12 -9.59 25.33
CA SER A 602 -11.23 -8.46 25.04
C SER A 602 -11.67 -7.68 23.80
N ARG A 603 -11.01 -7.87 22.67
CA ARG A 603 -11.19 -7.09 21.43
C ARG A 603 -12.57 -7.20 20.77
N PHE A 604 -13.30 -8.27 21.04
CA PHE A 604 -14.65 -8.52 20.52
C PHE A 604 -15.77 -8.24 21.54
N GLN A 605 -15.47 -7.58 22.66
CA GLN A 605 -16.51 -7.04 23.53
C GLN A 605 -17.33 -6.00 22.78
N ALA A 606 -18.64 -6.01 23.00
CA ALA A 606 -19.58 -5.11 22.31
C ALA A 606 -19.16 -3.64 22.41
N GLU A 607 -18.78 -3.20 23.60
CA GLU A 607 -18.34 -1.82 23.86
C GLU A 607 -17.10 -1.44 23.02
N MET A 608 -16.10 -2.32 22.95
CA MET A 608 -14.87 -2.09 22.18
C MET A 608 -15.16 -1.98 20.68
N VAL A 609 -16.02 -2.85 20.17
CA VAL A 609 -16.43 -2.86 18.76
C VAL A 609 -17.24 -1.62 18.42
N LEU A 610 -18.24 -1.26 19.26
CA LEU A 610 -19.04 -0.05 19.10
C LEU A 610 -18.18 1.21 19.09
N LYS A 611 -17.22 1.31 20.01
CA LYS A 611 -16.28 2.44 20.05
C LYS A 611 -15.48 2.60 18.74
N LYS A 612 -15.03 1.47 18.15
CA LYS A 612 -14.32 1.52 16.85
C LYS A 612 -15.26 1.89 15.70
N ILE A 613 -16.51 1.39 15.68
CA ILE A 613 -17.53 1.79 14.69
C ILE A 613 -17.77 3.31 14.78
N ASP A 614 -18.03 3.83 15.98
CA ASP A 614 -18.34 5.24 16.19
C ASP A 614 -17.15 6.15 15.86
N SER A 615 -15.93 5.72 16.14
CA SER A 615 -14.70 6.43 15.78
C SER A 615 -14.59 6.59 14.26
N ILE A 616 -14.76 5.50 13.49
CA ILE A 616 -14.67 5.56 12.03
C ILE A 616 -15.84 6.37 11.45
N GLN A 617 -17.06 6.15 11.93
CA GLN A 617 -18.23 6.91 11.51
C GLN A 617 -18.01 8.41 11.71
N THR A 618 -17.56 8.84 12.89
CA THR A 618 -17.30 10.26 13.21
C THR A 618 -16.32 10.88 12.23
N MET A 619 -15.27 10.14 11.88
CA MET A 619 -14.23 10.58 10.97
C MET A 619 -14.76 10.79 9.54
N ILE A 620 -15.58 9.87 9.02
CA ILE A 620 -16.03 9.93 7.61
C ILE A 620 -17.36 10.66 7.40
N ARG A 621 -18.15 10.87 8.45
CA ARG A 621 -19.49 11.47 8.38
C ARG A 621 -19.55 12.80 7.65
N PRO A 622 -18.62 13.75 7.85
CA PRO A 622 -18.64 15.03 7.15
C PRO A 622 -18.61 14.91 5.63
N GLU A 623 -17.95 13.88 5.10
CA GLU A 623 -17.73 13.66 3.66
C GLU A 623 -18.80 12.73 3.03
N MET A 624 -19.63 12.08 3.85
CA MET A 624 -20.56 11.06 3.36
C MET A 624 -21.61 11.61 2.40
N LYS A 625 -22.13 12.80 2.67
CA LYS A 625 -23.20 13.37 1.82
C LYS A 625 -22.73 13.55 0.37
N GLU A 626 -21.55 14.16 0.15
CA GLU A 626 -21.00 14.37 -1.20
C GLU A 626 -20.73 13.03 -1.89
N ASN A 627 -20.23 12.02 -1.14
CA ASN A 627 -20.01 10.68 -1.67
C ASN A 627 -21.31 9.99 -2.11
N LEU A 628 -22.36 10.06 -1.29
CA LEU A 628 -23.65 9.46 -1.61
C LEU A 628 -24.35 10.18 -2.77
N ASP A 629 -24.26 11.51 -2.83
CA ASP A 629 -24.76 12.30 -3.97
C ASP A 629 -24.07 11.89 -5.29
N ARG A 630 -22.79 11.53 -5.24
CA ARG A 630 -22.01 11.10 -6.43
C ARG A 630 -22.33 9.68 -6.87
N TRP A 631 -22.43 8.73 -5.94
CA TRP A 631 -22.48 7.30 -6.23
C TRP A 631 -23.83 6.65 -5.93
N GLY A 632 -24.80 7.41 -5.51
CA GLY A 632 -26.11 6.95 -5.06
C GLY A 632 -26.16 6.62 -3.58
N GLY A 633 -27.37 6.54 -3.03
CA GLY A 633 -27.62 6.33 -1.61
C GLY A 633 -28.10 7.59 -0.91
N LYS A 634 -28.50 7.42 0.35
CA LYS A 634 -29.04 8.51 1.18
C LYS A 634 -28.48 8.43 2.59
N MET A 635 -28.31 9.57 3.24
CA MET A 635 -27.82 9.62 4.62
C MET A 635 -28.66 8.79 5.61
N PRO A 636 -30.02 8.84 5.59
CA PRO A 636 -30.82 7.99 6.48
C PRO A 636 -30.58 6.48 6.27
N ASP A 637 -30.37 6.03 5.03
CA ASP A 637 -30.08 4.63 4.75
C ASP A 637 -28.70 4.23 5.27
N TRP A 638 -27.69 5.11 5.10
CA TRP A 638 -26.37 4.91 5.66
C TRP A 638 -26.39 4.77 7.19
N GLU A 639 -27.15 5.64 7.88
CA GLU A 639 -27.35 5.55 9.34
C GLU A 639 -28.03 4.22 9.74
N LYS A 640 -29.04 3.78 8.96
CA LYS A 640 -29.69 2.47 9.17
C LYS A 640 -28.69 1.34 9.04
N HIS A 641 -27.80 1.38 8.03
CA HIS A 641 -26.79 0.35 7.81
C HIS A 641 -25.73 0.31 8.94
N LEU A 642 -25.38 1.48 9.48
CA LEU A 642 -24.53 1.54 10.68
C LEU A 642 -25.19 0.88 11.90
N ASN A 643 -26.50 1.06 12.06
CA ASN A 643 -27.22 0.40 13.16
C ASN A 643 -27.23 -1.12 13.02
N VAL A 644 -27.33 -1.65 11.81
CA VAL A 644 -27.15 -3.12 11.57
C VAL A 644 -25.80 -3.60 12.08
N MET A 645 -24.71 -2.84 11.84
CA MET A 645 -23.39 -3.20 12.40
C MET A 645 -23.34 -3.09 13.92
N ARG A 646 -24.00 -2.08 14.50
CA ARG A 646 -24.06 -1.91 15.97
C ARG A 646 -24.86 -3.01 16.64
N ASP A 647 -25.98 -3.41 16.06
CA ASP A 647 -26.81 -4.49 16.57
C ASP A 647 -26.03 -5.81 16.50
N PHE A 648 -25.35 -6.07 15.38
CA PHE A 648 -24.43 -7.21 15.29
C PHE A 648 -23.37 -7.18 16.40
N ALA A 649 -22.74 -6.02 16.64
CA ALA A 649 -21.71 -5.89 17.67
C ALA A 649 -22.25 -6.17 19.09
N ARG A 650 -23.52 -5.84 19.37
CA ARG A 650 -24.17 -6.10 20.67
C ARG A 650 -24.49 -7.58 20.84
N ASP A 651 -25.03 -8.21 19.81
CA ASP A 651 -25.60 -9.56 19.91
C ASP A 651 -24.55 -10.66 19.66
N ARG A 652 -23.57 -10.39 18.79
CA ARG A 652 -22.60 -11.39 18.33
C ARG A 652 -21.79 -12.06 19.44
N PRO A 653 -21.29 -11.35 20.48
CA PRO A 653 -20.51 -12.01 21.54
C PRO A 653 -21.25 -13.13 22.22
N GLN A 654 -22.52 -12.94 22.57
CA GLN A 654 -23.33 -13.96 23.21
C GLN A 654 -23.71 -15.07 22.23
N LYS A 655 -24.11 -14.71 21.00
CA LYS A 655 -24.44 -15.69 19.96
C LYS A 655 -23.24 -16.61 19.69
N LEU A 656 -22.04 -16.07 19.54
CA LEU A 656 -20.85 -16.89 19.27
C LEU A 656 -20.49 -17.82 20.46
N ARG A 657 -20.74 -17.39 21.73
CA ARG A 657 -20.59 -18.29 22.88
C ARG A 657 -21.57 -19.47 22.84
N LEU A 658 -22.80 -19.21 22.45
CA LEU A 658 -23.82 -20.26 22.28
C LEU A 658 -23.46 -21.20 21.13
N ASP A 659 -22.99 -20.64 20.00
CA ASP A 659 -22.52 -21.41 18.85
C ASP A 659 -21.34 -22.34 19.24
N LEU A 660 -20.39 -21.86 20.07
CA LEU A 660 -19.32 -22.70 20.62
C LEU A 660 -19.83 -23.82 21.50
N MET A 661 -20.74 -23.50 22.42
CA MET A 661 -21.29 -24.50 23.34
C MET A 661 -22.02 -25.61 22.58
N ASP A 662 -22.81 -25.24 21.60
CA ASP A 662 -23.52 -26.16 20.76
C ASP A 662 -22.59 -27.05 19.93
N HIS A 663 -21.71 -26.43 19.15
CA HIS A 663 -20.81 -27.15 18.24
C HIS A 663 -19.81 -28.08 18.95
N PHE A 664 -19.25 -27.64 20.07
CA PHE A 664 -18.25 -28.41 20.84
C PHE A 664 -18.86 -29.18 22.03
N GLN A 665 -20.19 -29.15 22.20
CA GLN A 665 -20.91 -29.81 23.28
C GLN A 665 -20.40 -29.43 24.68
N LEU A 666 -20.16 -28.11 24.89
CA LEU A 666 -19.64 -27.58 26.15
C LEU A 666 -20.75 -27.44 27.19
N ALA A 667 -20.51 -27.85 28.43
CA ALA A 667 -21.53 -27.97 29.45
C ALA A 667 -22.12 -26.61 29.89
N ARG A 668 -21.26 -25.62 30.19
CA ARG A 668 -21.71 -24.30 30.65
C ARG A 668 -20.60 -23.25 30.65
N GLN A 669 -21.02 -21.98 30.64
CA GLN A 669 -20.16 -20.85 30.82
C GLN A 669 -19.83 -20.60 32.29
N ARG A 670 -18.60 -20.13 32.57
CA ARG A 670 -18.12 -19.72 33.89
C ARG A 670 -17.42 -18.39 33.83
N THR A 671 -17.71 -17.53 34.82
CA THR A 671 -16.94 -16.33 35.04
C THR A 671 -15.69 -16.67 35.86
N LEU A 672 -14.52 -16.41 35.29
CA LEU A 672 -13.24 -16.52 35.98
C LEU A 672 -12.80 -15.11 36.37
N THR A 673 -12.53 -14.92 37.68
CA THR A 673 -11.98 -13.65 38.17
C THR A 673 -10.53 -13.85 38.57
N ILE A 674 -9.64 -13.01 38.06
CA ILE A 674 -8.20 -13.01 38.35
C ILE A 674 -7.88 -11.77 39.16
N GLN A 675 -7.22 -11.97 40.29
CA GLN A 675 -6.73 -10.89 41.14
C GLN A 675 -5.19 -10.92 41.17
N ASN A 676 -4.59 -9.74 41.15
CA ASN A 676 -3.17 -9.57 41.36
C ASN A 676 -2.97 -8.53 42.48
N ASN A 677 -2.54 -9.03 43.66
CA ASN A 677 -2.34 -8.18 44.84
C ASN A 677 -1.07 -7.30 44.72
N GLN A 678 -0.23 -7.54 43.71
CA GLN A 678 1.04 -6.82 43.50
C GLN A 678 1.25 -6.49 42.00
N PRO A 679 0.34 -5.71 41.36
CA PRO A 679 0.36 -5.45 39.91
C PRO A 679 1.65 -4.75 39.46
N VAL A 680 2.35 -4.04 40.32
CA VAL A 680 3.64 -3.40 40.04
C VAL A 680 4.76 -4.42 39.78
N ARG A 681 4.65 -5.65 40.34
CA ARG A 681 5.69 -6.70 40.24
C ARG A 681 5.58 -7.55 38.99
N GLY A 682 4.43 -7.56 38.33
CA GLY A 682 4.24 -8.36 37.12
C GLY A 682 2.82 -8.34 36.59
N LYS A 683 2.66 -8.96 35.42
CA LYS A 683 1.39 -9.17 34.74
C LYS A 683 0.96 -10.64 34.87
N VAL A 684 -0.27 -10.91 34.53
CA VAL A 684 -0.77 -12.28 34.43
C VAL A 684 -1.15 -12.53 32.99
N ARG A 685 -0.71 -13.65 32.43
CA ARG A 685 -1.16 -14.11 31.12
C ARG A 685 -2.19 -15.23 31.33
N ILE A 686 -3.38 -15.07 30.74
CA ILE A 686 -4.36 -16.12 30.61
C ILE A 686 -4.48 -16.52 29.14
N ASN A 687 -4.15 -17.75 28.82
CA ASN A 687 -4.07 -18.26 27.45
C ASN A 687 -3.30 -17.28 26.54
N SER A 688 -4.00 -16.55 25.63
CA SER A 688 -3.40 -15.56 24.73
C SER A 688 -3.45 -14.12 25.27
N LEU A 689 -4.18 -13.83 26.34
CA LEU A 689 -4.35 -12.47 26.86
C LEU A 689 -3.31 -12.12 27.91
N MET A 690 -2.69 -10.94 27.75
CA MET A 690 -1.86 -10.33 28.77
C MET A 690 -2.70 -9.34 29.59
N LEU A 691 -2.92 -9.64 30.86
CA LEU A 691 -3.73 -8.84 31.78
C LEU A 691 -2.86 -7.78 32.46
N GLY A 692 -3.26 -6.51 32.35
CA GLY A 692 -2.56 -5.38 32.98
C GLY A 692 -3.35 -4.72 34.12
N GLU A 693 -4.66 -4.93 34.17
CA GLU A 693 -5.58 -4.33 35.18
C GLU A 693 -6.23 -5.44 36.00
N PHE A 694 -6.42 -5.17 37.30
CA PHE A 694 -6.96 -6.13 38.26
C PHE A 694 -7.90 -5.44 39.26
N PRO A 695 -9.01 -6.10 39.73
CA PRO A 695 -9.41 -7.47 39.33
C PRO A 695 -9.88 -7.52 37.87
N TRP A 696 -9.51 -8.59 37.16
CA TRP A 696 -9.99 -8.86 35.82
C TRP A 696 -10.98 -10.03 35.81
N SER A 697 -12.03 -9.95 35.00
CA SER A 697 -13.00 -11.03 34.87
C SER A 697 -13.28 -11.35 33.42
N GLY A 698 -13.38 -12.64 33.10
CA GLY A 698 -13.72 -13.13 31.76
C GLY A 698 -14.56 -14.40 31.80
N VAL A 699 -15.30 -14.67 30.74
CA VAL A 699 -16.18 -15.83 30.60
C VAL A 699 -15.45 -16.92 29.83
N TYR A 700 -15.36 -18.11 30.42
CA TYR A 700 -14.78 -19.34 29.85
C TYR A 700 -15.76 -20.51 29.98
N PHE A 701 -15.31 -21.73 29.68
CA PHE A 701 -16.17 -22.92 29.67
C PHE A 701 -15.66 -23.98 30.65
N ASP A 702 -16.55 -24.64 31.36
CA ASP A 702 -16.21 -25.61 32.44
C ASP A 702 -15.27 -26.73 31.97
N ASP A 703 -15.47 -27.28 30.79
CA ASP A 703 -14.77 -28.45 30.29
C ASP A 703 -13.50 -28.11 29.49
N VAL A 704 -13.12 -26.82 29.46
CA VAL A 704 -11.97 -26.35 28.70
C VAL A 704 -10.91 -25.78 29.65
N PRO A 705 -9.76 -26.44 29.81
CA PRO A 705 -8.71 -25.96 30.71
C PRO A 705 -8.12 -24.64 30.21
N VAL A 706 -7.95 -23.67 31.13
CA VAL A 706 -7.28 -22.40 30.88
C VAL A 706 -5.84 -22.45 31.39
N ARG A 707 -4.93 -21.82 30.67
CA ARG A 707 -3.50 -21.70 31.05
C ARG A 707 -3.27 -20.35 31.70
N LEU A 708 -2.79 -20.35 32.95
CA LEU A 708 -2.37 -19.16 33.65
C LEU A 708 -0.85 -19.12 33.79
N ALA A 709 -0.25 -17.98 33.53
CA ALA A 709 1.18 -17.75 33.72
C ALA A 709 1.42 -16.40 34.38
N ALA A 710 2.22 -16.40 35.45
CA ALA A 710 2.76 -15.17 36.01
C ALA A 710 3.90 -14.65 35.10
N MET A 711 3.85 -13.36 34.78
CA MET A 711 4.84 -12.68 33.95
C MET A 711 5.51 -11.59 34.79
N PRO A 712 6.58 -11.91 35.51
CA PRO A 712 7.24 -10.95 36.41
C PRO A 712 7.90 -9.82 35.61
N ASN A 713 7.84 -8.60 36.15
CA ASN A 713 8.59 -7.47 35.64
C ASN A 713 10.09 -7.66 35.91
N ARG A 714 10.94 -6.97 35.16
CA ARG A 714 12.39 -7.05 35.34
C ARG A 714 12.78 -6.78 36.79
N GLY A 715 13.52 -7.70 37.41
CA GLY A 715 13.96 -7.63 38.84
C GLY A 715 13.03 -8.33 39.83
N TYR A 716 11.93 -8.93 39.40
CA TYR A 716 11.03 -9.76 40.22
C TYR A 716 11.03 -11.21 39.75
N ARG A 717 10.66 -12.11 40.67
CA ARG A 717 10.50 -13.54 40.38
C ARG A 717 9.09 -14.00 40.65
#